data_0a41fc2f7f8fe690b40d06d64635f39c
#
_entry.id   0a41fc2f7f8fe690b40d06d64635f39c
#
_cell.length_a   1.000
_cell.length_b   1.000
_cell.length_c   1.000
_cell.angle_alpha   90.00
_cell.angle_beta   90.00
_cell.angle_gamma   90.00
#
_symmetry.space_group_name_H-M   'P 1'
#
loop_
_entity.id
_entity.type
_entity.pdbx_description
1 polymer ?
#
loop_
_entity_poly.entity_id
_entity_poly.type
_entity_poly.pdbx_seq_one_letter_code
_entity_poly.pdbx_strand_id
1 'polypeptide(L)'
;MKKRLAAKRIRASMIVAVAIFVSAAVMVSCGKKGPASAAAPNESARVSIKGDKIRVSYDGREIFTGEISAVESGVEAKINVFRTGDAVSQVILLTPRGRGGKVRLEGTLFGGPESFPCEADRRDRGPIMVRHVSGTSRSLLNRAVYDRGRDWVFSVDAGPRASVRPLEEEPGIRQYGFEAEGGEIVLRFRPRFYQVHRGLEFFEPWTYKIWPHPVAGWISWFAFYDKVTERDIVETADTLSTVLLPFGYEYLQIDDGYQRGEGLPELWLEANAKFPRGLGFLPRYIKSKGLKPGIWTNVAFKQADFAASRPDWFVTDGTGSPARGSWVEFSLDASKPEAVDAVVRPVYRGLREMGWEYFKVDALRHLRYEGYNAHAGYFEREKRSLVGAYRGYVEAIRGEIGRDFFLLGCWGIRPELIGLLDGCRIGTDGFSYAGLAQFNSWNNVVWRNDPDHIELNEDRYKSTLVTSLTGSILLLTDKPELYRTEAVEPARRAAPVLWTRPGQVFDVDSSRSGEIGRVGAEVSGSGSRVFDAGLQPTCDLFLLEIARPFEDWMVLGRTGESVREIQFADLGLDPGKEYFVFEFWTRRLLGSFLTSFAPGPLDPLYRSQALVIRERKPHPQVIATSRHVTCGGVDLAEARWEDGTLSGRSLVVAGDPYDIYLTVPEGYRLEGFECPGIPDPEVEKEGLLIRVRLLPGESGTVDWSARFTNNYHG
;
A
#
# COMPACT_ATOMS: atom_id res chain seq x y z
N MET A 1 -17.97 -32.99 -47.46
CA MET A 1 -17.25 -33.26 -46.21
C MET A 1 -16.20 -32.15 -45.90
N LYS A 2 -16.50 -30.87 -46.14
CA LYS A 2 -15.62 -29.72 -45.87
C LYS A 2 -16.31 -28.54 -45.15
N LYS A 3 -17.45 -28.77 -44.47
CA LYS A 3 -18.22 -27.74 -43.72
C LYS A 3 -18.47 -28.08 -42.26
N ARG A 4 -17.78 -29.07 -41.66
CA ARG A 4 -17.93 -29.43 -40.20
C ARG A 4 -16.68 -29.25 -39.33
N LEU A 5 -15.60 -28.67 -39.87
CA LEU A 5 -14.35 -28.45 -39.14
C LEU A 5 -14.09 -26.98 -38.74
N ALA A 6 -14.96 -26.05 -39.16
CA ALA A 6 -14.82 -24.61 -38.80
C ALA A 6 -15.55 -24.20 -37.52
N ALA A 7 -16.43 -25.05 -36.96
CA ALA A 7 -17.26 -24.70 -35.78
C ALA A 7 -16.68 -25.18 -34.44
N LYS A 8 -15.54 -25.86 -34.42
CA LYS A 8 -14.89 -26.37 -33.20
C LYS A 8 -13.64 -25.56 -32.75
N ARG A 9 -13.19 -24.61 -33.57
CA ARG A 9 -12.04 -23.72 -33.19
C ARG A 9 -12.42 -22.35 -32.64
N ILE A 10 -13.71 -22.01 -32.59
CA ILE A 10 -14.18 -20.72 -32.07
C ILE A 10 -14.70 -20.83 -30.62
N ARG A 11 -14.82 -22.04 -30.06
CA ARG A 11 -15.24 -22.22 -28.64
C ARG A 11 -14.10 -22.41 -27.63
N ALA A 12 -12.85 -22.54 -28.05
CA ALA A 12 -11.71 -22.70 -27.16
C ALA A 12 -10.93 -21.38 -26.87
N SER A 13 -11.26 -20.27 -27.53
CA SER A 13 -10.61 -18.97 -27.30
C SER A 13 -11.45 -17.99 -26.50
N MET A 14 -12.56 -18.42 -25.92
CA MET A 14 -13.50 -17.54 -25.20
C MET A 14 -13.62 -17.83 -23.70
N ILE A 15 -12.80 -18.72 -23.14
CA ILE A 15 -12.87 -19.09 -21.70
C ILE A 15 -11.64 -18.64 -20.90
N VAL A 16 -10.62 -18.10 -21.54
CA VAL A 16 -9.43 -17.56 -20.81
C VAL A 16 -9.54 -16.05 -20.49
N ALA A 17 -10.64 -15.38 -20.87
CA ALA A 17 -10.83 -13.94 -20.70
C ALA A 17 -11.82 -13.54 -19.61
N VAL A 18 -12.30 -14.44 -18.74
CA VAL A 18 -13.38 -14.11 -17.76
C VAL A 18 -12.91 -13.98 -16.31
N ALA A 19 -11.66 -14.27 -15.99
CA ALA A 19 -11.14 -14.13 -14.61
C ALA A 19 -10.40 -12.81 -14.32
N ILE A 20 -10.31 -11.87 -15.29
CA ILE A 20 -9.69 -10.55 -15.11
C ILE A 20 -10.71 -9.39 -15.34
N PHE A 21 -11.97 -9.69 -15.65
CA PHE A 21 -12.97 -8.69 -16.00
C PHE A 21 -14.17 -8.67 -15.03
N VAL A 22 -13.97 -8.11 -13.83
CA VAL A 22 -15.05 -7.45 -13.07
C VAL A 22 -14.64 -6.00 -12.78
N SER A 23 -14.02 -5.34 -13.73
CA SER A 23 -13.80 -3.89 -13.67
C SER A 23 -13.53 -3.27 -15.05
N ALA A 24 -14.23 -3.70 -16.10
CA ALA A 24 -14.14 -2.97 -17.38
C ALA A 24 -15.39 -3.21 -18.23
N ALA A 25 -16.48 -2.56 -17.90
CA ALA A 25 -17.58 -2.35 -18.82
C ALA A 25 -18.31 -1.04 -18.48
N VAL A 26 -17.68 0.08 -18.75
CA VAL A 26 -18.31 1.30 -19.28
C VAL A 26 -17.20 2.11 -19.96
N MET A 27 -16.93 1.81 -21.23
CA MET A 27 -16.36 2.79 -22.13
C MET A 27 -17.44 3.17 -23.13
N VAL A 28 -18.18 4.21 -22.81
CA VAL A 28 -18.92 4.99 -23.76
C VAL A 28 -18.14 6.26 -24.03
N SER A 29 -17.77 6.41 -25.30
CA SER A 29 -17.27 7.62 -25.92
C SER A 29 -17.87 8.88 -25.29
N CYS A 30 -17.02 9.72 -24.72
CA CYS A 30 -17.36 11.13 -24.52
C CYS A 30 -16.15 12.00 -24.75
N GLY A 31 -16.34 13.00 -25.62
CA GLY A 31 -15.36 13.96 -26.02
C GLY A 31 -14.74 14.74 -24.86
N LYS A 32 -13.52 15.15 -25.07
CA LYS A 32 -12.66 15.99 -24.28
C LYS A 32 -13.37 17.03 -23.40
N LYS A 33 -13.55 16.70 -22.14
CA LYS A 33 -13.50 17.60 -20.99
C LYS A 33 -12.95 16.73 -19.86
N GLY A 34 -11.73 17.02 -19.35
CA GLY A 34 -11.21 16.45 -18.14
C GLY A 34 -12.23 16.60 -17.00
N PRO A 35 -12.27 15.69 -16.02
CA PRO A 35 -13.18 15.85 -14.91
C PRO A 35 -12.89 17.20 -14.27
N ALA A 36 -13.94 18.02 -14.15
CA ALA A 36 -13.87 19.25 -13.41
C ALA A 36 -13.29 18.92 -12.03
N SER A 37 -12.19 19.56 -11.66
CA SER A 37 -11.61 19.49 -10.32
C SER A 37 -12.74 19.72 -9.34
N ALA A 38 -13.05 18.72 -8.51
CA ALA A 38 -14.02 18.89 -7.44
C ALA A 38 -13.49 20.00 -6.53
N ALA A 39 -14.30 20.99 -6.24
CA ALA A 39 -13.90 22.07 -5.35
C ALA A 39 -13.58 21.51 -3.96
N ALA A 40 -12.61 22.13 -3.28
CA ALA A 40 -12.28 21.78 -1.91
C ALA A 40 -13.54 21.91 -1.03
N PRO A 41 -13.75 20.98 -0.07
CA PRO A 41 -14.85 21.08 0.88
C PRO A 41 -14.73 22.38 1.67
N ASN A 42 -15.71 23.25 1.57
CA ASN A 42 -15.63 24.63 2.09
C ASN A 42 -16.57 24.91 3.27
N GLU A 43 -17.28 23.88 3.79
CA GLU A 43 -18.26 24.10 4.87
C GLU A 43 -17.75 23.57 6.23
N SER A 44 -18.15 24.27 7.30
CA SER A 44 -18.00 23.76 8.66
C SER A 44 -19.01 22.63 8.92
N ALA A 45 -18.58 21.64 9.70
CA ALA A 45 -19.49 20.61 10.18
C ALA A 45 -20.60 21.20 11.04
N ARG A 46 -21.82 20.69 10.88
CA ARG A 46 -22.98 21.05 11.72
C ARG A 46 -23.37 19.86 12.57
N VAL A 47 -23.50 20.10 13.88
CA VAL A 47 -23.98 19.10 14.83
C VAL A 47 -25.35 19.52 15.31
N SER A 48 -26.31 18.60 15.31
CA SER A 48 -27.65 18.76 15.85
C SER A 48 -27.96 17.65 16.82
N ILE A 49 -28.38 18.01 18.02
CA ILE A 49 -28.87 17.08 19.05
C ILE A 49 -30.31 17.47 19.37
N LYS A 50 -31.25 16.57 19.17
CA LYS A 50 -32.68 16.76 19.44
C LYS A 50 -33.24 15.54 20.18
N GLY A 51 -33.50 15.71 21.47
CA GLY A 51 -33.90 14.60 22.33
C GLY A 51 -32.77 13.59 22.46
N ASP A 52 -33.03 12.36 22.07
CA ASP A 52 -32.12 11.24 22.04
C ASP A 52 -31.33 11.09 20.72
N LYS A 53 -31.62 11.95 19.72
CA LYS A 53 -31.03 11.85 18.37
C LYS A 53 -29.90 12.84 18.17
N ILE A 54 -28.79 12.33 17.66
CA ILE A 54 -27.64 13.11 17.24
C ILE A 54 -27.43 12.99 15.73
N ARG A 55 -27.12 14.11 15.09
CA ARG A 55 -26.76 14.16 13.66
C ARG A 55 -25.54 15.04 13.44
N VAL A 56 -24.66 14.58 12.57
CA VAL A 56 -23.50 15.35 12.08
C VAL A 56 -23.59 15.44 10.57
N SER A 57 -23.51 16.65 10.03
CA SER A 57 -23.47 16.89 8.59
C SER A 57 -22.24 17.73 8.22
N TYR A 58 -21.72 17.50 7.01
CA TYR A 58 -20.58 18.19 6.47
C TYR A 58 -20.69 18.31 4.95
N ASP A 59 -20.39 19.48 4.41
CA ASP A 59 -20.45 19.75 2.97
C ASP A 59 -21.82 19.34 2.36
N GLY A 60 -22.91 19.78 3.05
CA GLY A 60 -24.29 19.52 2.64
C GLY A 60 -24.74 18.05 2.74
N ARG A 61 -23.93 17.15 3.29
CA ARG A 61 -24.24 15.71 3.42
C ARG A 61 -24.32 15.30 4.87
N GLU A 62 -25.18 14.34 5.16
CA GLU A 62 -25.21 13.66 6.44
C GLU A 62 -24.00 12.73 6.54
N ILE A 63 -23.23 12.87 7.62
CA ILE A 63 -22.04 12.07 7.91
C ILE A 63 -22.35 11.02 8.98
N PHE A 64 -23.17 11.39 9.98
CA PHE A 64 -23.51 10.50 11.09
C PHE A 64 -24.90 10.77 11.62
N THR A 65 -25.62 9.70 11.90
CA THR A 65 -26.86 9.71 12.70
C THR A 65 -26.75 8.69 13.80
N GLY A 66 -27.21 9.04 15.00
CA GLY A 66 -27.19 8.13 16.13
C GLY A 66 -28.29 8.40 17.13
N GLU A 67 -28.58 7.37 17.94
CA GLU A 67 -29.50 7.41 19.07
C GLU A 67 -28.71 7.27 20.37
N ILE A 68 -29.02 8.12 21.32
CA ILE A 68 -28.35 8.18 22.63
C ILE A 68 -29.35 7.66 23.67
N SER A 69 -28.95 6.72 24.48
CA SER A 69 -29.74 6.24 25.61
C SER A 69 -28.92 6.27 26.89
N ALA A 70 -29.58 6.46 28.01
CA ALA A 70 -28.99 6.33 29.34
C ALA A 70 -29.58 5.13 30.06
N VAL A 71 -28.73 4.38 30.78
CA VAL A 71 -29.18 3.16 31.46
C VAL A 71 -29.98 3.48 32.70
N GLU A 72 -29.75 4.60 33.40
CA GLU A 72 -30.45 4.94 34.65
C GLU A 72 -30.80 6.43 34.84
N SER A 73 -30.29 7.31 34.03
CA SER A 73 -30.47 8.79 34.16
C SER A 73 -30.32 9.47 32.80
N GLY A 74 -30.91 10.63 32.61
CA GLY A 74 -30.78 11.37 31.34
C GLY A 74 -29.32 11.63 30.94
N VAL A 75 -29.08 11.91 29.66
CA VAL A 75 -27.78 12.24 29.12
C VAL A 75 -27.58 13.75 29.05
N GLU A 76 -26.39 14.23 29.39
CA GLU A 76 -25.89 15.57 29.08
C GLU A 76 -25.00 15.50 27.86
N ALA A 77 -25.25 16.37 26.90
CA ALA A 77 -24.45 16.48 25.68
C ALA A 77 -23.83 17.87 25.60
N LYS A 78 -22.50 17.91 25.42
CA LYS A 78 -21.73 19.14 25.25
C LYS A 78 -20.99 19.12 23.92
N ILE A 79 -21.13 20.18 23.13
CA ILE A 79 -20.43 20.33 21.85
C ILE A 79 -19.32 21.37 22.05
N ASN A 80 -18.09 20.98 21.78
CA ASN A 80 -16.94 21.84 21.74
C ASN A 80 -16.45 21.99 20.29
N VAL A 81 -16.06 23.19 19.91
CA VAL A 81 -15.58 23.53 18.57
C VAL A 81 -14.14 23.94 18.66
N PHE A 82 -13.28 23.30 17.89
CA PHE A 82 -11.86 23.62 17.83
C PHE A 82 -11.47 24.03 16.41
N ARG A 83 -10.56 24.98 16.30
CA ARG A 83 -10.00 25.42 15.03
C ARG A 83 -8.55 24.99 14.93
N THR A 84 -8.20 24.43 13.76
CA THR A 84 -6.83 24.15 13.36
C THR A 84 -6.66 24.74 11.98
N GLY A 85 -5.91 25.83 11.87
CA GLY A 85 -5.90 26.62 10.63
C GLY A 85 -7.31 27.11 10.30
N ASP A 86 -7.76 26.83 9.09
CA ASP A 86 -9.13 27.12 8.61
C ASP A 86 -10.12 25.94 8.81
N ALA A 87 -9.66 24.79 9.26
CA ALA A 87 -10.52 23.64 9.55
C ALA A 87 -11.21 23.78 10.92
N VAL A 88 -12.48 23.42 10.95
CA VAL A 88 -13.32 23.51 12.17
C VAL A 88 -13.73 22.10 12.59
N SER A 89 -13.13 21.61 13.66
CA SER A 89 -13.43 20.32 14.26
C SER A 89 -14.56 20.41 15.27
N GLN A 90 -15.35 19.32 15.37
CA GLN A 90 -16.41 19.18 16.35
C GLN A 90 -16.06 18.04 17.32
N VAL A 91 -16.14 18.30 18.60
CA VAL A 91 -16.01 17.30 19.67
C VAL A 91 -17.31 17.29 20.46
N ILE A 92 -17.95 16.14 20.50
CA ILE A 92 -19.23 15.93 21.17
C ILE A 92 -18.96 15.02 22.35
N LEU A 93 -19.23 15.54 23.55
CA LEU A 93 -19.06 14.85 24.81
C LEU A 93 -20.47 14.45 25.32
N LEU A 94 -20.67 13.16 25.51
CA LEU A 94 -21.91 12.58 26.08
C LEU A 94 -21.59 12.02 27.44
N THR A 95 -22.29 12.51 28.50
CA THR A 95 -22.11 12.06 29.86
C THR A 95 -23.46 11.77 30.52
N PRO A 96 -23.56 10.80 31.45
CA PRO A 96 -24.78 10.56 32.20
C PRO A 96 -24.98 11.68 33.22
N ARG A 97 -26.23 12.06 33.51
CA ARG A 97 -26.56 13.09 34.52
C ARG A 97 -26.38 12.62 35.95
N GLY A 98 -26.29 11.31 36.20
CA GLY A 98 -26.11 10.70 37.51
C GLY A 98 -24.70 10.14 37.73
N ARG A 99 -24.23 10.12 39.00
CA ARG A 99 -22.95 9.48 39.34
C ARG A 99 -23.00 7.98 39.07
N GLY A 100 -22.00 7.45 38.32
CA GLY A 100 -21.88 6.01 38.02
C GLY A 100 -22.82 5.50 36.90
N GLY A 101 -23.61 6.39 36.30
CA GLY A 101 -24.44 6.04 35.15
C GLY A 101 -23.61 5.73 33.89
N LYS A 102 -24.27 5.09 32.90
CA LYS A 102 -23.68 4.79 31.60
C LYS A 102 -24.50 5.44 30.48
N VAL A 103 -23.81 5.88 29.47
CA VAL A 103 -24.37 6.31 28.19
C VAL A 103 -24.14 5.23 27.16
N ARG A 104 -25.15 4.97 26.36
CA ARG A 104 -25.08 4.10 25.17
C ARG A 104 -25.37 4.93 23.94
N LEU A 105 -24.60 4.70 22.89
CA LEU A 105 -24.76 5.30 21.57
C LEU A 105 -24.80 4.18 20.54
N GLU A 106 -25.82 4.20 19.72
CA GLU A 106 -25.89 3.40 18.49
C GLU A 106 -26.11 4.33 17.31
N GLY A 107 -25.43 4.09 16.20
CA GLY A 107 -25.57 4.99 15.05
C GLY A 107 -24.99 4.45 13.77
N THR A 108 -25.27 5.16 12.68
CA THR A 108 -24.76 4.89 11.34
C THR A 108 -23.95 6.08 10.83
N LEU A 109 -22.76 5.78 10.33
CA LEU A 109 -21.92 6.73 9.65
C LEU A 109 -21.93 6.47 8.14
N PHE A 110 -21.97 7.54 7.36
CA PHE A 110 -22.03 7.52 5.91
C PHE A 110 -20.74 8.09 5.32
N GLY A 111 -19.91 7.22 4.77
CA GLY A 111 -18.67 7.57 4.08
C GLY A 111 -18.81 7.51 2.57
N GLY A 112 -17.89 8.14 1.85
CA GLY A 112 -17.76 8.00 0.41
C GLY A 112 -17.12 6.65 0.01
N PRO A 113 -16.99 6.41 -1.31
CA PRO A 113 -16.44 5.14 -1.82
C PRO A 113 -14.97 4.90 -1.44
N GLU A 114 -14.24 5.95 -1.05
CA GLU A 114 -12.85 5.84 -0.59
C GLU A 114 -12.73 5.84 0.95
N SER A 115 -13.83 5.72 1.68
CA SER A 115 -13.82 5.60 3.13
C SER A 115 -13.44 4.20 3.60
N PHE A 116 -12.87 4.12 4.79
CA PHE A 116 -12.50 2.85 5.42
C PHE A 116 -12.47 2.96 6.94
N PRO A 117 -12.75 1.86 7.67
CA PRO A 117 -12.64 1.82 9.11
C PRO A 117 -11.16 1.81 9.53
N CYS A 118 -10.86 2.50 10.61
CA CYS A 118 -9.51 2.62 11.13
C CYS A 118 -9.51 2.94 12.63
N GLU A 119 -8.33 3.03 13.20
CA GLU A 119 -8.10 3.63 14.51
C GLU A 119 -7.60 5.07 14.35
N ALA A 120 -8.13 5.98 15.16
CA ALA A 120 -7.66 7.35 15.26
C ALA A 120 -7.48 7.73 16.74
N ASP A 121 -6.53 8.64 17.02
CA ASP A 121 -6.24 9.16 18.36
C ASP A 121 -5.73 8.13 19.38
N ARG A 122 -5.36 6.95 18.97
CA ARG A 122 -4.76 5.99 19.88
C ARG A 122 -3.31 6.37 20.13
N ARG A 123 -3.02 6.92 21.28
CA ARG A 123 -1.66 7.06 21.81
C ARG A 123 -1.18 5.65 22.20
N ASP A 124 0.06 5.31 21.82
CA ASP A 124 0.75 4.05 22.08
C ASP A 124 0.28 3.33 23.35
N ARG A 125 -0.58 2.35 23.21
CA ARG A 125 -0.97 1.44 24.27
C ARG A 125 -0.73 0.01 23.76
N GLY A 126 0.36 -0.58 24.19
CA GLY A 126 0.72 -1.92 23.80
C GLY A 126 1.97 -1.96 22.90
N PRO A 127 2.28 -3.13 22.32
CA PRO A 127 3.42 -3.29 21.43
C PRO A 127 3.28 -2.34 20.22
N ILE A 128 4.39 -1.80 19.76
CA ILE A 128 4.42 -1.00 18.54
C ILE A 128 3.99 -1.91 17.40
N MET A 129 2.85 -1.62 16.83
CA MET A 129 2.22 -2.43 15.80
C MET A 129 1.79 -1.53 14.63
N VAL A 130 2.18 -1.93 13.44
CA VAL A 130 1.70 -1.33 12.19
C VAL A 130 0.55 -2.18 11.67
N ARG A 131 -0.61 -1.57 11.47
CA ARG A 131 -1.84 -2.25 11.12
C ARG A 131 -2.31 -1.87 9.73
N HIS A 132 -2.64 -2.87 8.93
CA HIS A 132 -3.18 -2.73 7.58
C HIS A 132 -4.49 -3.48 7.45
N VAL A 133 -5.29 -3.11 6.45
CA VAL A 133 -6.57 -3.73 6.15
C VAL A 133 -6.60 -4.10 4.67
N SER A 134 -6.96 -5.33 4.36
CA SER A 134 -7.30 -5.79 3.01
C SER A 134 -8.79 -6.07 2.93
N GLY A 135 -9.48 -5.33 2.07
CA GLY A 135 -10.94 -5.40 2.00
C GLY A 135 -11.63 -4.59 3.12
N THR A 136 -12.74 -5.10 3.64
CA THR A 136 -13.51 -4.47 4.71
C THR A 136 -13.17 -5.13 6.03
N SER A 137 -12.53 -4.42 6.95
CA SER A 137 -12.20 -4.95 8.27
C SER A 137 -13.43 -5.01 9.18
N ARG A 138 -13.56 -6.13 9.93
CA ARG A 138 -14.54 -6.31 10.99
C ARG A 138 -13.92 -6.26 12.38
N SER A 139 -12.67 -5.86 12.48
CA SER A 139 -11.96 -5.82 13.75
C SER A 139 -12.67 -4.97 14.79
N LEU A 140 -12.70 -5.47 16.01
CA LEU A 140 -13.26 -4.79 17.17
C LEU A 140 -12.44 -3.55 17.60
N LEU A 141 -11.21 -3.41 17.12
CA LEU A 141 -10.37 -2.24 17.40
C LEU A 141 -10.69 -1.03 16.51
N ASN A 142 -11.48 -1.19 15.45
CA ASN A 142 -11.86 -0.05 14.62
C ASN A 142 -12.79 0.87 15.43
N ARG A 143 -12.38 2.13 15.59
CA ARG A 143 -13.11 3.16 16.34
C ARG A 143 -13.28 4.44 15.58
N ALA A 144 -12.85 4.45 14.34
CA ALA A 144 -12.95 5.59 13.46
C ALA A 144 -13.24 5.14 12.03
N VAL A 145 -13.72 6.10 11.24
CA VAL A 145 -13.76 5.99 9.78
C VAL A 145 -13.04 7.20 9.22
N TYR A 146 -12.12 6.95 8.28
CA TYR A 146 -11.50 7.98 7.48
C TYR A 146 -12.08 7.94 6.06
N ASP A 147 -12.48 9.09 5.53
CA ASP A 147 -12.90 9.27 4.15
C ASP A 147 -11.82 10.03 3.37
N ARG A 148 -11.08 9.29 2.55
CA ARG A 148 -10.01 9.88 1.74
C ARG A 148 -10.55 10.86 0.71
N GLY A 149 -11.67 10.52 0.08
CA GLY A 149 -12.21 11.34 -1.02
C GLY A 149 -12.55 12.78 -0.60
N ARG A 150 -12.75 13.01 0.71
CA ARG A 150 -13.08 14.31 1.31
C ARG A 150 -12.18 14.72 2.45
N ASP A 151 -11.18 13.92 2.76
CA ASP A 151 -10.18 14.16 3.80
C ASP A 151 -10.80 14.48 5.17
N TRP A 152 -11.68 13.62 5.67
CA TRP A 152 -12.20 13.76 7.03
C TRP A 152 -12.11 12.46 7.83
N VAL A 153 -12.01 12.59 9.15
CA VAL A 153 -12.09 11.48 10.09
C VAL A 153 -13.22 11.71 11.09
N PHE A 154 -13.99 10.66 11.35
CA PHE A 154 -14.97 10.59 12.44
C PHE A 154 -14.58 9.45 13.37
N SER A 155 -14.42 9.75 14.65
CA SER A 155 -14.00 8.77 15.65
C SER A 155 -14.92 8.74 16.86
N VAL A 156 -14.98 7.57 17.53
CA VAL A 156 -15.67 7.36 18.78
C VAL A 156 -14.70 6.83 19.84
N ASP A 157 -14.74 7.40 21.01
CA ASP A 157 -13.99 6.97 22.18
C ASP A 157 -14.96 6.76 23.36
N ALA A 158 -15.04 5.51 23.83
CA ALA A 158 -15.81 5.09 25.00
C ALA A 158 -15.07 3.98 25.75
N GLY A 159 -13.72 4.01 25.70
CA GLY A 159 -12.89 2.93 26.22
C GLY A 159 -13.05 1.61 25.42
N PRO A 160 -12.99 0.44 26.06
CA PRO A 160 -12.98 -0.85 25.37
C PRO A 160 -14.32 -1.22 24.68
N ARG A 161 -15.39 -0.51 24.98
CA ARG A 161 -16.73 -0.78 24.45
C ARG A 161 -17.14 0.13 23.31
N ALA A 162 -16.19 0.68 22.56
CA ALA A 162 -16.45 1.40 21.34
C ALA A 162 -16.07 0.55 20.15
N SER A 163 -16.93 0.44 19.16
CA SER A 163 -16.66 -0.28 17.92
C SER A 163 -17.26 0.41 16.70
N VAL A 164 -16.61 0.20 15.56
CA VAL A 164 -17.08 0.61 14.25
C VAL A 164 -17.00 -0.59 13.33
N ARG A 165 -18.11 -0.94 12.71
CA ARG A 165 -18.20 -2.09 11.82
C ARG A 165 -18.79 -1.70 10.47
N PRO A 166 -18.25 -2.18 9.34
CA PRO A 166 -18.89 -2.03 8.06
C PRO A 166 -20.29 -2.65 8.06
N LEU A 167 -21.22 -1.98 7.43
CA LEU A 167 -22.55 -2.47 7.10
C LEU A 167 -22.59 -2.83 5.60
N GLU A 168 -23.77 -3.22 5.10
CA GLU A 168 -23.95 -3.47 3.67
C GLU A 168 -23.67 -2.20 2.84
N GLU A 169 -23.01 -2.38 1.70
CA GLU A 169 -22.63 -1.28 0.81
C GLU A 169 -23.79 -0.94 -0.14
N GLU A 170 -24.10 0.36 -0.22
CA GLU A 170 -24.91 0.92 -1.30
C GLU A 170 -24.01 1.53 -2.39
N PRO A 171 -24.43 1.59 -3.65
CA PRO A 171 -23.62 2.19 -4.70
C PRO A 171 -23.18 3.63 -4.38
N GLY A 172 -21.86 3.84 -4.21
CA GLY A 172 -21.25 5.15 -3.94
C GLY A 172 -21.29 5.64 -2.50
N ILE A 173 -21.91 4.90 -1.57
CA ILE A 173 -21.96 5.22 -0.14
C ILE A 173 -21.59 3.97 0.64
N ARG A 174 -20.61 4.10 1.53
CA ARG A 174 -20.25 3.06 2.51
C ARG A 174 -20.87 3.40 3.85
N GLN A 175 -21.54 2.43 4.43
CA GLN A 175 -22.19 2.60 5.73
C GLN A 175 -21.39 1.85 6.81
N TYR A 176 -21.32 2.46 7.99
CA TYR A 176 -20.63 1.90 9.14
C TYR A 176 -21.51 2.00 10.38
N GLY A 177 -21.74 0.87 11.05
CA GLY A 177 -22.42 0.84 12.34
C GLY A 177 -21.45 1.27 13.44
N PHE A 178 -21.90 2.22 14.26
CA PHE A 178 -21.21 2.68 15.47
C PHE A 178 -21.95 2.21 16.70
N GLU A 179 -21.22 1.58 17.60
CA GLU A 179 -21.72 1.20 18.92
C GLU A 179 -20.73 1.67 19.98
N ALA A 180 -21.23 2.27 21.05
CA ALA A 180 -20.41 2.70 22.16
C ALA A 180 -21.21 2.65 23.47
N GLU A 181 -20.58 2.22 24.57
CA GLU A 181 -21.14 2.26 25.91
C GLU A 181 -20.06 2.64 26.91
N GLY A 182 -20.31 3.63 27.75
CA GLY A 182 -19.34 4.07 28.76
C GLY A 182 -19.90 5.08 29.75
N GLY A 183 -19.10 5.40 30.75
CA GLY A 183 -19.38 6.55 31.66
C GLY A 183 -19.22 7.89 30.95
N GLU A 184 -18.54 7.90 29.83
CA GLU A 184 -18.35 9.04 28.94
C GLU A 184 -18.19 8.49 27.50
N ILE A 185 -18.80 9.14 26.52
CA ILE A 185 -18.58 8.88 25.10
C ILE A 185 -18.12 10.19 24.44
N VAL A 186 -17.01 10.11 23.73
CA VAL A 186 -16.47 11.27 22.98
C VAL A 186 -16.49 10.97 21.49
N LEU A 187 -17.26 11.75 20.75
CA LEU A 187 -17.24 11.73 19.29
C LEU A 187 -16.42 12.89 18.76
N ARG A 188 -15.58 12.63 17.77
CA ARG A 188 -14.76 13.70 17.14
C ARG A 188 -14.94 13.65 15.63
N PHE A 189 -15.29 14.76 15.04
CA PHE A 189 -15.29 14.97 13.61
C PHE A 189 -14.22 15.98 13.23
N ARG A 190 -13.29 15.61 12.35
CA ARG A 190 -12.18 16.44 11.88
C ARG A 190 -12.13 16.45 10.36
N PRO A 191 -12.58 17.55 9.74
CA PRO A 191 -12.45 17.76 8.31
C PRO A 191 -11.03 18.15 7.94
N ARG A 192 -10.62 17.91 6.70
CA ARG A 192 -9.30 18.20 6.14
C ARG A 192 -8.19 17.64 7.02
N PHE A 193 -8.34 16.34 7.37
CA PHE A 193 -7.54 15.70 8.40
C PHE A 193 -6.06 15.63 8.03
N TYR A 194 -5.73 15.08 6.85
CA TYR A 194 -4.35 15.05 6.40
C TYR A 194 -3.86 16.43 5.99
N GLN A 195 -4.67 17.19 5.28
CA GLN A 195 -4.28 18.50 4.78
C GLN A 195 -3.95 19.48 5.90
N VAL A 196 -4.85 19.61 6.88
CA VAL A 196 -4.72 20.63 7.94
C VAL A 196 -4.21 20.06 9.25
N HIS A 197 -4.84 18.99 9.77
CA HIS A 197 -4.43 18.43 11.07
C HIS A 197 -3.09 17.70 10.99
N ARG A 198 -2.75 17.12 9.83
CA ARG A 198 -1.45 16.48 9.57
C ARG A 198 -0.44 17.41 8.88
N GLY A 199 -0.83 18.62 8.53
CA GLY A 199 0.05 19.62 7.91
C GLY A 199 0.52 19.25 6.49
N LEU A 200 -0.22 18.43 5.75
CA LEU A 200 0.09 18.08 4.36
C LEU A 200 -0.59 19.07 3.42
N GLU A 201 -0.07 20.28 3.33
CA GLU A 201 -0.66 21.39 2.58
C GLU A 201 -1.17 21.04 1.18
N PHE A 202 -0.42 20.19 0.46
CA PHE A 202 -0.75 19.79 -0.91
C PHE A 202 -1.60 18.52 -1.01
N PHE A 203 -2.13 18.02 0.12
CA PHE A 203 -3.03 16.88 0.11
C PHE A 203 -4.43 17.31 -0.28
N GLU A 204 -4.76 17.11 -1.55
CA GLU A 204 -6.06 17.41 -2.15
C GLU A 204 -6.61 16.16 -2.87
N PRO A 205 -7.09 15.15 -2.11
CA PRO A 205 -7.46 13.84 -2.65
C PRO A 205 -8.62 13.87 -3.64
N TRP A 206 -9.40 14.98 -3.67
CA TRP A 206 -10.43 15.21 -4.68
C TRP A 206 -9.86 15.57 -6.07
N THR A 207 -8.57 15.90 -6.18
CA THR A 207 -7.90 16.26 -7.44
C THR A 207 -7.11 15.11 -8.07
N TYR A 208 -6.81 14.04 -7.31
CA TYR A 208 -6.03 12.92 -7.80
C TYR A 208 -6.47 11.59 -7.16
N LYS A 209 -6.13 10.48 -7.83
CA LYS A 209 -6.36 9.12 -7.33
C LYS A 209 -5.05 8.44 -7.00
N ILE A 210 -5.10 7.51 -6.05
CA ILE A 210 -3.97 6.61 -5.80
C ILE A 210 -3.85 5.64 -6.97
N TRP A 211 -2.62 5.34 -7.37
CA TRP A 211 -2.35 4.34 -8.40
C TRP A 211 -3.05 3.02 -8.07
N PRO A 212 -3.95 2.52 -8.95
CA PRO A 212 -4.88 1.46 -8.57
C PRO A 212 -4.28 0.06 -8.56
N HIS A 213 -3.12 -0.14 -9.20
CA HIS A 213 -2.52 -1.45 -9.39
C HIS A 213 -1.38 -1.72 -8.40
N PRO A 214 -1.13 -2.99 -8.02
CA PRO A 214 0.10 -3.35 -7.33
C PRO A 214 1.32 -2.94 -8.14
N VAL A 215 2.42 -2.57 -7.48
CA VAL A 215 3.70 -2.30 -8.12
C VAL A 215 4.71 -3.28 -7.54
N ALA A 216 4.97 -4.33 -8.29
CA ALA A 216 6.00 -5.31 -8.00
C ALA A 216 6.84 -5.56 -9.26
N GLY A 217 8.15 -5.68 -9.09
CA GLY A 217 9.05 -5.81 -10.21
C GLY A 217 10.50 -5.88 -9.81
N TRP A 218 11.35 -5.44 -10.71
CA TRP A 218 12.79 -5.47 -10.58
C TRP A 218 13.41 -4.14 -11.06
N ILE A 219 14.56 -3.79 -10.45
CA ILE A 219 15.32 -2.60 -10.76
C ILE A 219 16.82 -2.92 -10.81
N SER A 220 17.56 -2.30 -11.73
CA SER A 220 18.95 -2.68 -12.00
C SER A 220 19.98 -2.17 -10.99
N TRP A 221 19.63 -1.24 -10.08
CA TRP A 221 20.62 -0.47 -9.33
C TRP A 221 21.61 -1.33 -8.52
N PHE A 222 21.19 -2.03 -7.47
CA PHE A 222 22.14 -2.80 -6.67
C PHE A 222 22.69 -4.05 -7.37
N ALA A 223 21.98 -4.57 -8.40
CA ALA A 223 22.47 -5.69 -9.19
C ALA A 223 23.70 -5.33 -10.04
N PHE A 224 23.73 -4.12 -10.60
CA PHE A 224 24.70 -3.75 -11.61
C PHE A 224 25.31 -2.35 -11.43
N TYR A 225 24.68 -1.48 -10.63
CA TYR A 225 24.97 -0.06 -10.52
C TYR A 225 25.04 0.60 -11.92
N ASP A 226 25.88 1.61 -12.09
CA ASP A 226 26.14 2.29 -13.36
C ASP A 226 26.74 1.41 -14.47
N LYS A 227 27.10 0.16 -14.16
CA LYS A 227 27.68 -0.82 -15.10
C LYS A 227 26.66 -1.63 -15.86
N VAL A 228 25.36 -1.45 -15.61
CA VAL A 228 24.27 -2.13 -16.31
C VAL A 228 24.44 -2.02 -17.83
N THR A 229 24.18 -3.13 -18.53
CA THR A 229 24.25 -3.23 -19.99
C THR A 229 22.93 -3.68 -20.58
N GLU A 230 22.78 -3.48 -21.90
CA GLU A 230 21.61 -3.96 -22.63
C GLU A 230 21.43 -5.48 -22.49
N ARG A 231 22.54 -6.22 -22.46
CA ARG A 231 22.53 -7.68 -22.28
C ARG A 231 21.96 -8.06 -20.90
N ASP A 232 22.37 -7.38 -19.84
CA ASP A 232 21.88 -7.64 -18.49
C ASP A 232 20.36 -7.44 -18.43
N ILE A 233 19.84 -6.40 -19.07
CA ILE A 233 18.40 -6.13 -19.11
C ILE A 233 17.64 -7.20 -19.89
N VAL A 234 18.19 -7.66 -21.03
CA VAL A 234 17.61 -8.75 -21.82
C VAL A 234 17.55 -10.06 -21.02
N GLU A 235 18.68 -10.47 -20.42
CA GLU A 235 18.76 -11.69 -19.60
C GLU A 235 17.84 -11.63 -18.38
N THR A 236 17.73 -10.45 -17.74
CA THR A 236 16.81 -10.22 -16.64
C THR A 236 15.35 -10.32 -17.10
N ALA A 237 14.98 -9.69 -18.21
CA ALA A 237 13.62 -9.78 -18.75
C ALA A 237 13.22 -11.23 -19.06
N ASP A 238 14.13 -12.01 -19.64
CA ASP A 238 13.91 -13.43 -19.94
C ASP A 238 13.70 -14.25 -18.66
N THR A 239 14.48 -13.97 -17.62
CA THR A 239 14.37 -14.65 -16.34
C THR A 239 13.08 -14.27 -15.61
N LEU A 240 12.81 -12.97 -15.48
CA LEU A 240 11.61 -12.49 -14.80
C LEU A 240 10.32 -13.02 -15.43
N SER A 241 10.25 -13.05 -16.77
CA SER A 241 9.06 -13.50 -17.50
C SER A 241 8.66 -14.95 -17.18
N THR A 242 9.61 -15.80 -16.81
CA THR A 242 9.38 -17.21 -16.50
C THR A 242 9.34 -17.50 -15.00
N VAL A 243 10.14 -16.78 -14.19
CA VAL A 243 10.36 -17.12 -12.78
C VAL A 243 9.50 -16.32 -11.83
N LEU A 244 9.21 -15.06 -12.15
CA LEU A 244 8.58 -14.10 -11.24
C LEU A 244 7.27 -13.48 -11.77
N LEU A 245 7.14 -13.30 -13.09
CA LEU A 245 5.90 -12.77 -13.68
C LEU A 245 4.66 -13.60 -13.32
N PRO A 246 4.71 -14.96 -13.29
CA PRO A 246 3.55 -15.76 -12.86
C PRO A 246 3.13 -15.49 -11.41
N PHE A 247 4.00 -14.89 -10.60
CA PHE A 247 3.74 -14.53 -9.22
C PHE A 247 3.30 -13.07 -9.04
N GLY A 248 3.30 -12.24 -10.12
CA GLY A 248 2.83 -10.86 -10.09
C GLY A 248 3.92 -9.79 -10.12
N TYR A 249 5.17 -10.15 -10.47
CA TYR A 249 6.24 -9.18 -10.73
C TYR A 249 6.15 -8.71 -12.17
N GLU A 250 5.55 -7.53 -12.36
CA GLU A 250 5.21 -7.04 -13.70
C GLU A 250 6.17 -5.96 -14.24
N TYR A 251 6.93 -5.28 -13.37
CA TYR A 251 7.77 -4.15 -13.77
C TYR A 251 9.24 -4.55 -13.91
N LEU A 252 9.89 -4.06 -14.96
CA LEU A 252 11.34 -4.09 -15.10
C LEU A 252 11.85 -2.68 -15.37
N GLN A 253 12.60 -2.14 -14.42
CA GLN A 253 13.15 -0.79 -14.48
C GLN A 253 14.65 -0.81 -14.69
N ILE A 254 15.12 0.00 -15.65
CA ILE A 254 16.53 0.35 -15.81
C ILE A 254 16.82 1.56 -14.94
N ASP A 255 17.83 1.45 -14.08
CA ASP A 255 18.31 2.54 -13.25
C ASP A 255 19.48 3.29 -13.93
N ASP A 256 20.22 4.12 -13.21
CA ASP A 256 21.36 4.90 -13.68
C ASP A 256 22.38 4.05 -14.45
N GLY A 257 22.98 4.63 -15.46
CA GLY A 257 24.07 4.04 -16.23
C GLY A 257 23.79 3.76 -17.71
N TYR A 258 22.61 4.05 -18.22
CA TYR A 258 22.24 3.85 -19.63
C TYR A 258 22.48 5.09 -20.49
N GLN A 259 22.31 6.26 -19.90
CA GLN A 259 22.33 7.58 -20.59
C GLN A 259 23.74 8.01 -21.02
N ARG A 260 23.82 8.90 -22.00
CA ARG A 260 25.07 9.51 -22.40
C ARG A 260 25.56 10.60 -21.44
N GLY A 261 24.64 11.21 -20.71
CA GLY A 261 24.92 12.27 -19.75
C GLY A 261 23.63 12.80 -19.15
N GLU A 262 23.73 13.83 -18.32
CA GLU A 262 22.62 14.39 -17.55
C GLU A 262 22.45 15.86 -17.86
N GLY A 263 21.22 16.30 -18.06
CA GLY A 263 20.85 17.70 -18.29
C GLY A 263 20.10 17.91 -19.60
N LEU A 264 20.79 17.91 -20.74
CA LEU A 264 20.16 18.16 -22.04
C LEU A 264 19.35 16.94 -22.54
N PRO A 265 18.24 17.16 -23.25
CA PRO A 265 17.37 16.10 -23.74
C PRO A 265 18.08 15.00 -24.55
N GLU A 266 18.99 15.39 -25.47
CA GLU A 266 19.73 14.43 -26.29
C GLU A 266 20.67 13.53 -25.48
N LEU A 267 21.09 13.95 -24.27
CA LEU A 267 21.91 13.14 -23.39
C LEU A 267 21.11 12.08 -22.66
N TRP A 268 19.84 12.36 -22.38
CA TRP A 268 18.90 11.44 -21.78
C TRP A 268 18.26 10.48 -22.79
N LEU A 269 18.00 10.95 -24.01
CA LEU A 269 17.29 10.19 -25.04
C LEU A 269 18.22 9.28 -25.86
N GLU A 270 19.53 9.52 -25.81
CA GLU A 270 20.53 8.70 -26.45
C GLU A 270 21.23 7.78 -25.42
N ALA A 271 21.29 6.51 -25.75
CA ALA A 271 22.00 5.54 -24.93
C ALA A 271 23.52 5.64 -25.14
N ASN A 272 24.29 5.27 -24.12
CA ASN A 272 25.74 5.10 -24.24
C ASN A 272 26.08 3.76 -24.94
N ALA A 273 27.36 3.49 -25.15
CA ALA A 273 27.85 2.33 -25.91
C ALA A 273 27.48 0.97 -25.29
N LYS A 274 27.06 0.92 -24.02
CA LYS A 274 26.58 -0.31 -23.35
C LYS A 274 25.19 -0.76 -23.85
N PHE A 275 24.48 0.11 -24.58
CA PHE A 275 23.14 -0.11 -25.12
C PHE A 275 23.12 0.10 -26.66
N PRO A 276 23.76 -0.81 -27.41
CA PRO A 276 24.03 -0.61 -28.85
C PRO A 276 22.78 -0.54 -29.75
N ARG A 277 21.64 -1.08 -29.32
CA ARG A 277 20.37 -0.99 -30.07
C ARG A 277 19.54 0.24 -29.71
N GLY A 278 20.04 1.06 -28.78
CA GLY A 278 19.40 2.27 -28.33
C GLY A 278 18.19 2.06 -27.41
N LEU A 279 17.76 3.14 -26.74
CA LEU A 279 16.71 3.08 -25.69
C LEU A 279 15.34 2.61 -26.22
N GLY A 280 15.01 2.87 -27.46
CA GLY A 280 13.73 2.44 -28.04
C GLY A 280 13.60 0.93 -28.30
N PHE A 281 14.70 0.17 -28.24
CA PHE A 281 14.67 -1.29 -28.36
C PHE A 281 14.09 -1.94 -27.08
N LEU A 282 14.56 -1.51 -25.92
CA LEU A 282 14.29 -2.17 -24.65
C LEU A 282 12.81 -2.17 -24.23
N PRO A 283 12.04 -1.08 -24.35
CA PRO A 283 10.62 -1.14 -24.01
C PRO A 283 9.84 -2.15 -24.82
N ARG A 284 10.17 -2.28 -26.12
CA ARG A 284 9.53 -3.28 -26.99
C ARG A 284 9.90 -4.70 -26.58
N TYR A 285 11.18 -4.93 -26.25
CA TYR A 285 11.64 -6.24 -25.80
C TYR A 285 11.00 -6.64 -24.47
N ILE A 286 11.03 -5.74 -23.48
CA ILE A 286 10.43 -5.99 -22.15
C ILE A 286 8.94 -6.29 -22.28
N LYS A 287 8.20 -5.51 -23.10
CA LYS A 287 6.78 -5.77 -23.38
C LYS A 287 6.53 -7.11 -24.07
N SER A 288 7.44 -7.54 -24.94
CA SER A 288 7.34 -8.87 -25.61
C SER A 288 7.46 -10.03 -24.62
N LYS A 289 7.99 -9.79 -23.43
CA LYS A 289 8.08 -10.74 -22.30
C LYS A 289 6.90 -10.65 -21.34
N GLY A 290 5.92 -9.81 -21.62
CA GLY A 290 4.76 -9.57 -20.75
C GLY A 290 5.03 -8.61 -19.59
N LEU A 291 6.19 -7.96 -19.57
CA LEU A 291 6.61 -7.04 -18.52
C LEU A 291 6.35 -5.57 -18.90
N LYS A 292 6.26 -4.70 -17.91
CA LYS A 292 6.10 -3.25 -18.04
C LYS A 292 7.45 -2.56 -17.90
N PRO A 293 7.89 -1.78 -18.92
CA PRO A 293 9.21 -1.15 -18.92
C PRO A 293 9.26 0.11 -18.06
N GLY A 294 10.25 0.19 -17.19
CA GLY A 294 10.54 1.34 -16.35
C GLY A 294 11.92 1.94 -16.64
N ILE A 295 12.05 3.24 -16.43
CA ILE A 295 13.30 3.97 -16.64
C ILE A 295 13.54 5.00 -15.52
N TRP A 296 14.80 5.12 -15.13
CA TRP A 296 15.29 6.12 -14.19
C TRP A 296 15.71 7.39 -14.90
N THR A 297 15.50 8.52 -14.26
CA THR A 297 16.07 9.82 -14.59
C THR A 297 16.41 10.57 -13.31
N ASN A 298 17.11 11.68 -13.39
CA ASN A 298 17.32 12.57 -12.26
C ASN A 298 17.10 14.05 -12.64
N VAL A 299 17.27 14.93 -11.66
CA VAL A 299 17.08 16.37 -11.79
C VAL A 299 18.38 17.15 -11.86
N ALA A 300 19.54 16.48 -11.91
CA ALA A 300 20.84 17.11 -12.04
C ALA A 300 21.07 17.66 -13.44
N PHE A 301 21.77 18.78 -13.52
CA PHE A 301 22.18 19.38 -14.78
C PHE A 301 23.70 19.58 -14.78
N LYS A 302 24.42 18.76 -15.56
CA LYS A 302 25.90 18.71 -15.52
C LYS A 302 26.59 19.44 -16.70
N GLN A 303 25.84 20.12 -17.54
CA GLN A 303 26.39 20.78 -18.75
C GLN A 303 26.79 22.23 -18.46
N ALA A 304 28.00 22.43 -17.94
CA ALA A 304 28.52 23.72 -17.50
C ALA A 304 28.52 24.80 -18.60
N ASP A 305 28.98 24.46 -19.82
CA ASP A 305 29.02 25.39 -20.92
C ASP A 305 27.63 25.87 -21.34
N PHE A 306 26.66 24.98 -21.33
CA PHE A 306 25.27 25.33 -21.58
C PHE A 306 24.72 26.25 -20.49
N ALA A 307 24.93 25.90 -19.22
CA ALA A 307 24.49 26.71 -18.10
C ALA A 307 25.09 28.11 -18.12
N ALA A 308 26.37 28.23 -18.48
CA ALA A 308 27.05 29.50 -18.65
C ALA A 308 26.54 30.31 -19.86
N SER A 309 26.08 29.64 -20.92
CA SER A 309 25.51 30.30 -22.10
C SER A 309 24.08 30.78 -21.91
N ARG A 310 23.35 30.18 -20.94
CA ARG A 310 21.94 30.46 -20.63
C ARG A 310 21.72 30.65 -19.12
N PRO A 311 22.49 31.60 -18.48
CA PRO A 311 22.37 31.83 -17.06
C PRO A 311 20.93 32.24 -16.62
N ASP A 312 20.19 32.81 -17.56
CA ASP A 312 18.77 33.17 -17.39
C ASP A 312 17.81 32.00 -17.17
N TRP A 313 18.23 30.76 -17.47
CA TRP A 313 17.43 29.55 -17.26
C TRP A 313 17.73 28.84 -15.95
N PHE A 314 18.73 29.27 -15.22
CA PHE A 314 19.19 28.63 -14.00
C PHE A 314 19.01 29.53 -12.78
N VAL A 315 18.92 28.88 -11.62
CA VAL A 315 19.07 29.58 -10.36
C VAL A 315 20.47 30.19 -10.31
N THR A 316 20.56 31.45 -9.95
CA THR A 316 21.85 32.14 -9.92
C THR A 316 22.30 32.46 -8.49
N ASP A 317 23.58 32.47 -8.27
CA ASP A 317 24.22 32.92 -7.05
C ASP A 317 24.19 34.46 -6.89
N GLY A 318 24.89 34.99 -5.88
CA GLY A 318 24.99 36.42 -5.61
C GLY A 318 25.75 37.20 -6.68
N THR A 319 26.49 36.53 -7.57
CA THR A 319 27.25 37.17 -8.68
C THR A 319 26.45 37.15 -9.98
N GLY A 320 25.30 36.49 -10.03
CA GLY A 320 24.51 36.30 -11.25
C GLY A 320 24.98 35.14 -12.13
N SER A 321 25.92 34.33 -11.63
CA SER A 321 26.35 33.09 -12.31
C SER A 321 25.42 31.93 -11.91
N PRO A 322 25.25 30.91 -12.81
CA PRO A 322 24.51 29.71 -12.44
C PRO A 322 25.03 29.09 -11.15
N ALA A 323 24.15 28.93 -10.18
CA ALA A 323 24.49 28.42 -8.85
C ALA A 323 24.80 26.91 -8.90
N ARG A 324 25.82 26.48 -8.16
CA ARG A 324 26.27 25.08 -8.11
C ARG A 324 25.90 24.43 -6.79
N GLY A 325 25.26 23.27 -6.87
CA GLY A 325 25.10 22.34 -5.77
C GLY A 325 26.21 21.28 -5.78
N SER A 326 26.32 20.50 -4.73
CA SER A 326 27.31 19.42 -4.64
C SER A 326 26.92 18.18 -5.46
N TRP A 327 25.62 17.91 -5.58
CA TRP A 327 25.08 16.77 -6.31
C TRP A 327 24.31 17.17 -7.58
N VAL A 328 23.47 18.21 -7.51
CA VAL A 328 22.66 18.65 -8.68
C VAL A 328 23.49 19.40 -9.73
N GLU A 329 24.74 19.78 -9.42
CA GLU A 329 25.57 20.70 -10.21
C GLU A 329 24.87 22.04 -10.45
N PHE A 330 24.13 22.19 -11.55
CA PHE A 330 23.34 23.39 -11.82
C PHE A 330 21.84 23.11 -11.64
N SER A 331 21.12 24.07 -11.11
CA SER A 331 19.69 23.93 -10.84
C SER A 331 18.88 24.74 -11.85
N LEU A 332 18.14 24.03 -12.72
CA LEU A 332 17.20 24.67 -13.65
C LEU A 332 16.14 25.42 -12.86
N ASP A 333 15.86 26.68 -13.23
CA ASP A 333 14.73 27.42 -12.65
C ASP A 333 13.42 27.02 -13.33
N ALA A 334 12.73 26.05 -12.73
CA ALA A 334 11.46 25.55 -13.27
C ALA A 334 10.28 26.52 -13.11
N SER A 335 10.49 27.71 -12.58
CA SER A 335 9.52 28.80 -12.66
C SER A 335 9.56 29.53 -14.01
N LYS A 336 10.50 29.16 -14.89
CA LYS A 336 10.66 29.71 -16.25
C LYS A 336 10.16 28.71 -17.28
N PRO A 337 8.98 28.94 -17.90
CA PRO A 337 8.39 27.98 -18.84
C PRO A 337 9.32 27.61 -20.01
N GLU A 338 10.06 28.60 -20.55
CA GLU A 338 10.98 28.40 -21.66
C GLU A 338 12.13 27.42 -21.32
N ALA A 339 12.63 27.43 -20.10
CA ALA A 339 13.67 26.51 -19.65
C ALA A 339 13.09 25.08 -19.49
N VAL A 340 11.90 24.96 -18.92
CA VAL A 340 11.18 23.69 -18.73
C VAL A 340 10.81 23.07 -20.08
N ASP A 341 10.32 23.90 -21.02
CA ASP A 341 9.92 23.46 -22.36
C ASP A 341 11.11 22.99 -23.19
N ALA A 342 12.28 23.56 -22.97
CA ALA A 342 13.49 23.19 -23.70
C ALA A 342 14.24 22.00 -23.08
N VAL A 343 14.22 21.85 -21.74
CA VAL A 343 15.08 20.90 -21.04
C VAL A 343 14.30 19.72 -20.44
N VAL A 344 13.15 19.96 -19.81
CA VAL A 344 12.44 18.92 -19.05
C VAL A 344 11.44 18.15 -19.91
N ARG A 345 10.52 18.87 -20.55
CA ARG A 345 9.43 18.24 -21.33
C ARG A 345 9.90 17.33 -22.45
N PRO A 346 10.92 17.68 -23.27
CA PRO A 346 11.36 16.81 -24.36
C PRO A 346 11.89 15.46 -23.90
N VAL A 347 12.53 15.40 -22.72
CA VAL A 347 13.03 14.15 -22.13
C VAL A 347 11.86 13.17 -21.91
N TYR A 348 10.86 13.59 -21.14
CA TYR A 348 9.77 12.69 -20.73
C TYR A 348 8.81 12.38 -21.88
N ARG A 349 8.60 13.32 -22.79
CA ARG A 349 7.89 13.06 -24.05
C ARG A 349 8.59 12.02 -24.88
N GLY A 350 9.92 12.17 -25.11
CA GLY A 350 10.69 11.24 -25.91
C GLY A 350 10.75 9.84 -25.28
N LEU A 351 10.97 9.73 -23.98
CA LEU A 351 10.97 8.44 -23.28
C LEU A 351 9.60 7.76 -23.37
N ARG A 352 8.51 8.49 -23.16
CA ARG A 352 7.14 7.98 -23.32
C ARG A 352 6.89 7.48 -24.74
N GLU A 353 7.30 8.26 -25.75
CA GLU A 353 7.14 7.90 -27.17
C GLU A 353 7.96 6.67 -27.57
N MET A 354 9.09 6.42 -26.90
CA MET A 354 9.84 5.17 -27.03
C MET A 354 9.13 3.97 -26.43
N GLY A 355 8.12 4.20 -25.56
CA GLY A 355 7.27 3.16 -24.97
C GLY A 355 7.53 2.84 -23.51
N TRP A 356 8.26 3.66 -22.77
CA TRP A 356 8.43 3.56 -21.32
C TRP A 356 7.11 3.88 -20.60
N GLU A 357 6.81 3.16 -19.51
CA GLU A 357 5.52 3.23 -18.78
C GLU A 357 5.67 3.50 -17.28
N TYR A 358 6.86 3.33 -16.73
CA TYR A 358 7.19 3.64 -15.35
C TYR A 358 8.43 4.57 -15.34
N PHE A 359 8.31 5.68 -14.62
CA PHE A 359 9.32 6.72 -14.54
C PHE A 359 9.75 6.91 -13.09
N LYS A 360 11.03 6.65 -12.79
CA LYS A 360 11.65 7.00 -11.51
C LYS A 360 12.41 8.31 -11.71
N VAL A 361 12.09 9.31 -10.89
CA VAL A 361 12.78 10.60 -10.88
C VAL A 361 13.56 10.74 -9.59
N ASP A 362 14.87 10.77 -9.73
CA ASP A 362 15.79 10.80 -8.60
C ASP A 362 16.24 12.23 -8.24
N ALA A 363 16.92 12.32 -7.08
CA ALA A 363 17.53 13.53 -6.55
C ALA A 363 16.57 14.71 -6.33
N LEU A 364 15.28 14.46 -6.27
CA LEU A 364 14.28 15.50 -5.99
C LEU A 364 14.58 16.26 -4.69
N ARG A 365 15.15 15.57 -3.70
CA ARG A 365 15.62 16.21 -2.46
C ARG A 365 16.76 17.19 -2.73
N HIS A 366 17.73 16.81 -3.54
CA HIS A 366 18.89 17.66 -3.85
C HIS A 366 18.45 18.91 -4.60
N LEU A 367 17.56 18.79 -5.59
CA LEU A 367 16.96 19.95 -6.25
C LEU A 367 16.30 20.89 -5.24
N ARG A 368 15.54 20.34 -4.30
CA ARG A 368 14.81 21.12 -3.29
C ARG A 368 15.75 21.87 -2.35
N TYR A 369 16.81 21.20 -1.84
CA TYR A 369 17.66 21.77 -0.80
C TYR A 369 18.93 22.41 -1.33
N GLU A 370 19.71 21.73 -2.16
CA GLU A 370 20.92 22.28 -2.74
C GLU A 370 20.62 23.31 -3.84
N GLY A 371 19.65 22.96 -4.68
CA GLY A 371 19.32 23.78 -5.82
C GLY A 371 18.50 25.02 -5.46
N TYR A 372 17.49 24.86 -4.64
CA TYR A 372 16.52 25.94 -4.41
C TYR A 372 16.62 26.54 -3.00
N ASN A 373 16.58 25.78 -1.93
CA ASN A 373 16.64 26.34 -0.56
C ASN A 373 17.96 27.08 -0.28
N ALA A 374 19.09 26.49 -0.72
CA ALA A 374 20.40 27.14 -0.54
C ALA A 374 20.48 28.49 -1.26
N HIS A 375 19.61 28.70 -2.23
CA HIS A 375 19.54 29.92 -3.05
C HIS A 375 18.18 30.63 -2.92
N ALA A 376 17.52 30.55 -1.77
CA ALA A 376 16.20 31.16 -1.52
C ALA A 376 16.16 32.66 -1.89
N GLY A 377 17.24 33.40 -1.61
CA GLY A 377 17.37 34.82 -1.96
C GLY A 377 17.28 35.11 -3.46
N TYR A 378 17.57 34.12 -4.33
CA TYR A 378 17.31 34.23 -5.76
C TYR A 378 15.80 34.33 -6.02
N PHE A 379 15.02 33.39 -5.51
CA PHE A 379 13.56 33.37 -5.68
C PHE A 379 12.87 34.60 -5.08
N GLU A 380 13.39 35.12 -3.98
CA GLU A 380 12.91 36.38 -3.36
C GLU A 380 13.15 37.57 -4.30
N ARG A 381 14.35 37.72 -4.88
CA ARG A 381 14.68 38.80 -5.85
C ARG A 381 13.81 38.71 -7.10
N GLU A 382 13.61 37.50 -7.60
CA GLU A 382 12.79 37.22 -8.78
C GLU A 382 11.28 37.31 -8.50
N LYS A 383 10.88 37.46 -7.22
CA LYS A 383 9.47 37.44 -6.75
C LYS A 383 8.72 36.17 -7.18
N ARG A 384 9.39 35.04 -7.10
CA ARG A 384 8.85 33.72 -7.50
C ARG A 384 8.76 32.79 -6.30
N SER A 385 7.78 31.87 -6.34
CA SER A 385 7.64 30.84 -5.31
C SER A 385 8.67 29.74 -5.55
N LEU A 386 9.55 29.52 -4.59
CA LEU A 386 10.51 28.42 -4.60
C LEU A 386 9.80 27.07 -4.63
N VAL A 387 8.76 26.88 -3.80
CA VAL A 387 7.95 25.66 -3.78
C VAL A 387 7.17 25.53 -5.07
N GLY A 388 6.66 26.65 -5.63
CA GLY A 388 6.00 26.66 -6.92
C GLY A 388 6.93 26.21 -8.06
N ALA A 389 8.18 26.69 -8.08
CA ALA A 389 9.20 26.23 -9.04
C ALA A 389 9.52 24.74 -8.88
N TYR A 390 9.68 24.28 -7.64
CA TYR A 390 9.92 22.86 -7.34
C TYR A 390 8.79 21.95 -7.81
N ARG A 391 7.55 22.32 -7.49
CA ARG A 391 6.37 21.61 -8.02
C ARG A 391 6.28 21.68 -9.53
N GLY A 392 6.52 22.86 -10.12
CA GLY A 392 6.49 23.10 -11.56
C GLY A 392 7.40 22.18 -12.37
N TYR A 393 8.56 21.82 -11.82
CA TYR A 393 9.45 20.84 -12.43
C TYR A 393 8.74 19.47 -12.58
N VAL A 394 8.16 18.96 -11.51
CA VAL A 394 7.49 17.65 -11.51
C VAL A 394 6.13 17.70 -12.20
N GLU A 395 5.44 18.85 -12.16
CA GLU A 395 4.20 19.07 -12.93
C GLU A 395 4.46 19.01 -14.45
N ALA A 396 5.60 19.52 -14.91
CA ALA A 396 6.01 19.39 -16.30
C ALA A 396 6.25 17.92 -16.69
N ILE A 397 6.91 17.14 -15.84
CA ILE A 397 7.10 15.71 -16.03
C ILE A 397 5.74 15.01 -16.10
N ARG A 398 4.88 15.22 -15.11
CA ARG A 398 3.54 14.63 -15.06
C ARG A 398 2.68 15.01 -16.28
N GLY A 399 2.80 16.23 -16.75
CA GLY A 399 2.11 16.72 -17.95
C GLY A 399 2.50 15.96 -19.22
N GLU A 400 3.75 15.57 -19.34
CA GLU A 400 4.25 14.83 -20.52
C GLU A 400 3.95 13.33 -20.45
N ILE A 401 4.10 12.70 -19.28
CA ILE A 401 3.83 11.26 -19.16
C ILE A 401 2.32 10.94 -19.00
N GLY A 402 1.50 11.90 -18.54
CA GLY A 402 0.08 11.66 -18.26
C GLY A 402 -0.15 10.93 -16.93
N ARG A 403 -1.40 10.49 -16.68
CA ARG A 403 -1.81 9.76 -15.47
C ARG A 403 -1.90 8.24 -15.68
N ASP A 404 -1.69 7.77 -16.89
CA ASP A 404 -1.75 6.35 -17.25
C ASP A 404 -0.42 5.63 -16.99
N PHE A 405 0.63 6.37 -16.66
CA PHE A 405 1.96 5.85 -16.38
C PHE A 405 2.39 6.21 -14.95
N PHE A 406 3.12 5.26 -14.34
CA PHE A 406 3.55 5.37 -12.96
C PHE A 406 4.72 6.34 -12.80
N LEU A 407 4.63 7.26 -11.86
CA LEU A 407 5.68 8.21 -11.50
C LEU A 407 6.13 8.01 -10.06
N LEU A 408 7.37 7.56 -9.90
CA LEU A 408 8.04 7.41 -8.61
C LEU A 408 8.97 8.59 -8.35
N GLY A 409 8.77 9.26 -7.23
CA GLY A 409 9.71 10.23 -6.69
C GLY A 409 10.74 9.55 -5.80
N CYS A 410 12.02 9.73 -6.11
CA CYS A 410 13.11 9.13 -5.36
C CYS A 410 13.83 10.16 -4.49
N TRP A 411 14.49 9.60 -3.53
CA TRP A 411 15.32 10.14 -2.48
C TRP A 411 14.57 10.89 -1.40
N GLY A 412 13.85 10.09 -0.62
CA GLY A 412 13.14 10.51 0.58
C GLY A 412 11.82 11.23 0.32
N ILE A 413 11.07 11.39 1.37
CA ILE A 413 9.73 11.96 1.33
C ILE A 413 9.75 13.42 0.93
N ARG A 414 8.83 13.80 0.04
CA ARG A 414 8.62 15.16 -0.46
C ARG A 414 7.15 15.53 -0.38
N PRO A 415 6.69 16.05 0.78
CA PRO A 415 5.28 16.44 0.95
C PRO A 415 4.82 17.48 -0.07
N GLU A 416 5.74 18.30 -0.56
CA GLU A 416 5.47 19.31 -1.60
C GLU A 416 5.04 18.68 -2.94
N LEU A 417 5.33 17.39 -3.17
CA LEU A 417 5.01 16.68 -4.41
C LEU A 417 3.75 15.82 -4.31
N ILE A 418 3.02 15.90 -3.20
CA ILE A 418 1.72 15.24 -3.05
C ILE A 418 0.79 15.67 -4.19
N GLY A 419 0.06 14.68 -4.74
CA GLY A 419 -0.84 14.87 -5.89
C GLY A 419 -0.16 14.79 -7.26
N LEU A 420 1.19 14.83 -7.31
CA LEU A 420 1.96 14.71 -8.54
C LEU A 420 2.59 13.32 -8.71
N LEU A 421 3.06 12.72 -7.64
CA LEU A 421 3.67 11.40 -7.60
C LEU A 421 2.62 10.30 -7.37
N ASP A 422 2.79 9.15 -8.00
CA ASP A 422 2.02 7.93 -7.72
C ASP A 422 2.67 7.10 -6.61
N GLY A 423 3.98 7.11 -6.54
CA GLY A 423 4.79 6.51 -5.48
C GLY A 423 5.89 7.44 -4.99
N CYS A 424 6.33 7.24 -3.77
CA CYS A 424 7.42 8.01 -3.17
C CYS A 424 8.30 7.12 -2.31
N ARG A 425 9.63 7.24 -2.49
CA ARG A 425 10.62 6.65 -1.60
C ARG A 425 10.43 7.17 -0.18
N ILE A 426 10.32 6.28 0.80
CA ILE A 426 10.09 6.60 2.22
C ILE A 426 11.34 6.52 3.09
N GLY A 427 12.48 6.30 2.51
CA GLY A 427 13.78 6.24 3.17
C GLY A 427 14.91 6.76 2.28
N THR A 428 16.14 6.62 2.77
CA THR A 428 17.38 6.77 1.99
C THR A 428 17.61 5.54 1.13
N ASP A 429 18.72 5.46 0.40
CA ASP A 429 19.11 4.24 -0.27
C ASP A 429 19.35 3.11 0.72
N GLY A 430 18.79 1.94 0.41
CA GLY A 430 18.70 0.78 1.27
C GLY A 430 17.33 0.56 1.89
N PHE A 431 16.93 -0.70 2.03
CA PHE A 431 15.58 -1.07 2.48
C PHE A 431 15.22 -0.47 3.85
N SER A 432 14.09 0.25 3.91
CA SER A 432 13.70 1.05 5.07
C SER A 432 12.57 0.42 5.90
N TYR A 433 12.90 -0.44 6.87
CA TYR A 433 11.94 -0.95 7.86
C TYR A 433 11.28 0.18 8.68
N ALA A 434 12.09 1.15 9.09
CA ALA A 434 11.59 2.30 9.85
C ALA A 434 10.64 3.18 9.02
N GLY A 435 10.93 3.37 7.74
CA GLY A 435 10.06 4.09 6.81
C GLY A 435 8.69 3.42 6.67
N LEU A 436 8.65 2.08 6.54
CA LEU A 436 7.39 1.33 6.49
C LEU A 436 6.53 1.55 7.74
N ALA A 437 7.12 1.52 8.93
CA ALA A 437 6.41 1.77 10.17
C ALA A 437 5.93 3.23 10.27
N GLN A 438 6.81 4.17 10.01
CA GLN A 438 6.57 5.60 10.22
C GLN A 438 5.56 6.20 9.25
N PHE A 439 5.63 5.81 7.98
CA PHE A 439 4.75 6.32 6.92
C PHE A 439 3.61 5.36 6.56
N ASN A 440 3.31 4.37 7.43
CA ASN A 440 2.20 3.45 7.21
C ASN A 440 0.88 4.16 6.90
N SER A 441 0.54 5.21 7.67
CA SER A 441 -0.70 5.95 7.47
C SER A 441 -0.76 6.73 6.15
N TRP A 442 0.36 6.87 5.43
CA TRP A 442 0.41 7.53 4.12
C TRP A 442 0.25 6.54 2.96
N ASN A 443 0.58 5.27 3.20
CA ASN A 443 0.51 4.26 2.15
C ASN A 443 -0.93 4.05 1.66
N ASN A 444 -1.11 4.14 0.35
CA ASN A 444 -2.41 4.05 -0.33
C ASN A 444 -3.45 5.10 0.14
N VAL A 445 -2.99 6.16 0.80
CA VAL A 445 -3.76 7.36 1.16
C VAL A 445 -3.20 8.58 0.46
N VAL A 446 -1.92 8.84 0.61
CA VAL A 446 -1.21 9.97 -0.01
C VAL A 446 -0.63 9.55 -1.35
N TRP A 447 0.09 8.44 -1.40
CA TRP A 447 0.70 7.77 -2.54
C TRP A 447 0.96 6.30 -2.21
N ARG A 448 1.69 5.57 -3.06
CA ARG A 448 2.26 4.28 -2.70
C ARG A 448 3.64 4.45 -2.10
N ASN A 449 3.87 3.87 -0.93
CA ASN A 449 5.17 3.89 -0.29
C ASN A 449 6.16 2.99 -1.01
N ASP A 450 7.37 3.49 -1.24
CA ASP A 450 8.51 2.74 -1.73
C ASP A 450 9.57 2.59 -0.62
N PRO A 451 9.71 1.41 -0.01
CA PRO A 451 10.70 1.18 1.04
C PRO A 451 12.12 0.97 0.52
N ASP A 452 12.35 1.13 -0.77
CA ASP A 452 13.53 0.78 -1.55
C ASP A 452 13.59 -0.69 -2.00
N HIS A 453 14.62 -1.00 -2.76
CA HIS A 453 14.80 -2.29 -3.42
C HIS A 453 15.21 -3.37 -2.42
N ILE A 454 14.72 -4.56 -2.64
CA ILE A 454 15.03 -5.74 -1.83
C ILE A 454 16.12 -6.56 -2.52
N GLU A 455 17.23 -6.75 -1.83
CA GLU A 455 18.22 -7.79 -2.12
C GLU A 455 17.81 -9.08 -1.41
N LEU A 456 17.82 -10.22 -2.12
CA LEU A 456 17.51 -11.52 -1.55
C LEU A 456 18.71 -12.09 -0.74
N ASN A 457 19.21 -11.27 0.15
CA ASN A 457 20.28 -11.57 1.09
C ASN A 457 19.77 -12.34 2.35
N GLU A 458 20.45 -12.22 3.46
CA GLU A 458 20.05 -12.88 4.72
C GLU A 458 18.74 -12.39 5.32
N ASP A 459 18.28 -11.15 4.97
CA ASP A 459 17.01 -10.56 5.42
C ASP A 459 15.85 -10.78 4.44
N ARG A 460 16.02 -11.57 3.37
CA ARG A 460 15.04 -11.75 2.28
C ARG A 460 13.64 -12.13 2.76
N TYR A 461 13.51 -13.00 3.75
CA TYR A 461 12.22 -13.41 4.32
C TYR A 461 11.55 -12.28 5.09
N LYS A 462 12.35 -11.50 5.81
CA LYS A 462 11.88 -10.37 6.60
C LYS A 462 11.44 -9.20 5.72
N SER A 463 12.28 -8.77 4.77
CA SER A 463 12.00 -7.63 3.90
C SER A 463 10.83 -7.86 2.96
N THR A 464 10.77 -9.04 2.33
CA THR A 464 9.63 -9.40 1.46
C THR A 464 8.33 -9.53 2.24
N LEU A 465 8.35 -10.13 3.45
CA LEU A 465 7.17 -10.25 4.30
C LEU A 465 6.58 -8.89 4.64
N VAL A 466 7.36 -7.98 5.20
CA VAL A 466 6.82 -6.68 5.65
C VAL A 466 6.34 -5.83 4.48
N THR A 467 7.02 -5.89 3.33
CA THR A 467 6.58 -5.17 2.12
C THR A 467 5.24 -5.71 1.61
N SER A 468 5.08 -7.03 1.60
CA SER A 468 3.82 -7.67 1.21
C SER A 468 2.68 -7.32 2.16
N LEU A 469 2.88 -7.45 3.47
CA LEU A 469 1.85 -7.16 4.47
C LEU A 469 1.43 -5.69 4.47
N THR A 470 2.35 -4.78 4.18
CA THR A 470 2.04 -3.34 4.12
C THR A 470 1.44 -2.90 2.78
N GLY A 471 1.43 -3.75 1.77
CA GLY A 471 0.96 -3.39 0.43
C GLY A 471 1.80 -2.28 -0.22
N SER A 472 3.08 -2.20 0.13
CA SER A 472 4.03 -1.22 -0.40
C SER A 472 4.59 -1.67 -1.75
N ILE A 473 5.34 -0.81 -2.43
CA ILE A 473 6.04 -1.14 -3.67
C ILE A 473 7.08 -2.23 -3.37
N LEU A 474 7.07 -3.31 -4.16
CA LEU A 474 7.93 -4.48 -4.00
C LEU A 474 8.86 -4.62 -5.20
N LEU A 475 10.04 -4.06 -5.12
CA LEU A 475 11.06 -4.14 -6.18
C LEU A 475 12.25 -4.97 -5.70
N LEU A 476 12.65 -5.95 -6.52
CA LEU A 476 13.86 -6.75 -6.32
C LEU A 476 15.03 -6.12 -7.08
N THR A 477 16.26 -6.43 -6.68
CA THR A 477 17.45 -5.83 -7.30
C THR A 477 18.67 -6.77 -7.33
N ASP A 478 18.43 -8.07 -7.50
CA ASP A 478 19.51 -9.06 -7.63
C ASP A 478 19.78 -9.40 -9.10
N LYS A 479 20.95 -10.01 -9.34
CA LYS A 479 21.28 -10.57 -10.65
C LYS A 479 20.35 -11.74 -11.01
N PRO A 480 19.99 -11.91 -12.30
CA PRO A 480 18.98 -12.89 -12.73
C PRO A 480 19.31 -14.34 -12.36
N GLU A 481 20.58 -14.69 -12.18
CA GLU A 481 20.98 -16.05 -11.80
C GLU A 481 20.45 -16.44 -10.41
N LEU A 482 20.36 -15.48 -9.48
CA LEU A 482 19.87 -15.74 -8.13
C LEU A 482 18.41 -16.19 -8.14
N TYR A 483 17.60 -15.66 -9.05
CA TYR A 483 16.16 -16.00 -9.15
C TYR A 483 15.91 -17.44 -9.63
N ARG A 484 16.94 -18.13 -10.15
CA ARG A 484 16.87 -19.54 -10.53
C ARG A 484 17.25 -20.48 -9.39
N THR A 485 17.54 -19.96 -8.22
CA THR A 485 17.88 -20.71 -7.01
C THR A 485 16.72 -20.65 -6.00
N GLU A 486 16.84 -21.40 -4.91
CA GLU A 486 15.88 -21.37 -3.80
C GLU A 486 15.80 -20.02 -3.08
N ALA A 487 16.77 -19.11 -3.28
CA ALA A 487 16.76 -17.78 -2.72
C ALA A 487 15.54 -16.95 -3.17
N VAL A 488 14.93 -17.30 -4.30
CA VAL A 488 13.74 -16.62 -4.83
C VAL A 488 12.44 -16.91 -4.06
N GLU A 489 12.42 -17.97 -3.25
CA GLU A 489 11.21 -18.44 -2.57
C GLU A 489 10.47 -17.35 -1.80
N PRO A 490 11.08 -16.54 -0.90
CA PRO A 490 10.35 -15.51 -0.19
C PRO A 490 9.76 -14.44 -1.11
N ALA A 491 10.42 -14.11 -2.22
CA ALA A 491 9.88 -13.19 -3.22
C ALA A 491 8.61 -13.76 -3.87
N ARG A 492 8.60 -15.03 -4.26
CA ARG A 492 7.42 -15.71 -4.81
C ARG A 492 6.25 -15.71 -3.83
N ARG A 493 6.51 -15.85 -2.52
CA ARG A 493 5.47 -15.90 -1.48
C ARG A 493 4.98 -14.52 -1.06
N ALA A 494 5.69 -13.44 -1.40
CA ALA A 494 5.33 -12.07 -1.08
C ALA A 494 4.48 -11.38 -2.15
N ALA A 495 4.38 -11.94 -3.34
CA ALA A 495 3.66 -11.37 -4.48
C ALA A 495 2.50 -12.27 -4.96
N PRO A 496 1.45 -11.68 -5.55
CA PRO A 496 1.25 -10.26 -5.79
C PRO A 496 0.99 -9.47 -4.52
N VAL A 497 1.43 -8.22 -4.50
CA VAL A 497 1.18 -7.31 -3.38
C VAL A 497 -0.30 -6.95 -3.31
N LEU A 498 -0.89 -7.03 -2.12
CA LEU A 498 -2.29 -6.68 -1.91
C LEU A 498 -2.50 -5.15 -1.93
N TRP A 499 -3.70 -4.75 -2.31
CA TRP A 499 -4.17 -3.41 -2.04
C TRP A 499 -4.59 -3.32 -0.57
N THR A 500 -3.74 -2.73 0.26
CA THR A 500 -4.03 -2.53 1.68
C THR A 500 -4.39 -1.08 1.97
N ARG A 501 -5.07 -0.84 3.09
CA ARG A 501 -5.30 0.48 3.66
C ARG A 501 -4.70 0.52 5.05
N PRO A 502 -4.21 1.68 5.51
CA PRO A 502 -3.71 1.79 6.87
C PRO A 502 -4.86 1.57 7.86
N GLY A 503 -4.69 0.63 8.78
CA GLY A 503 -5.64 0.39 9.88
C GLY A 503 -5.56 1.47 10.97
N GLN A 504 -4.60 2.38 10.88
CA GLN A 504 -4.34 3.40 11.87
C GLN A 504 -4.13 4.75 11.19
N VAL A 505 -4.97 5.73 11.56
CA VAL A 505 -4.90 7.11 11.13
C VAL A 505 -4.81 7.94 12.41
N PHE A 506 -3.61 8.33 12.79
CA PHE A 506 -3.40 9.05 14.04
C PHE A 506 -3.56 10.54 13.86
N ASP A 507 -4.11 11.18 14.89
CA ASP A 507 -3.90 12.58 15.10
C ASP A 507 -2.40 12.81 15.28
N VAL A 508 -1.91 13.83 14.63
CA VAL A 508 -0.54 14.22 14.84
C VAL A 508 -0.51 14.91 16.23
N ASP A 509 0.20 14.31 17.15
CA ASP A 509 0.66 15.05 18.32
C ASP A 509 1.33 16.32 17.78
N SER A 510 0.94 17.49 18.28
CA SER A 510 1.46 18.78 17.83
C SER A 510 2.99 18.87 17.89
N SER A 511 3.64 18.09 18.76
CA SER A 511 5.10 17.92 18.80
C SER A 511 5.64 17.13 17.59
N ARG A 512 4.87 16.16 17.05
CA ARG A 512 5.26 15.34 15.88
C ARG A 512 4.79 15.93 14.55
N SER A 513 3.70 16.72 14.52
CA SER A 513 3.30 17.44 13.30
C SER A 513 4.33 18.48 12.89
N GLY A 514 4.96 19.12 13.87
CA GLY A 514 6.11 19.96 13.63
C GLY A 514 7.27 19.20 12.96
N GLU A 515 7.50 17.93 13.32
CA GLU A 515 8.54 17.09 12.71
C GLU A 515 8.18 16.64 11.29
N ILE A 516 6.94 16.28 11.03
CA ILE A 516 6.49 15.89 9.68
C ILE A 516 6.43 17.12 8.75
N GLY A 517 5.96 18.26 9.23
CA GLY A 517 6.04 19.53 8.50
C GLY A 517 7.48 20.06 8.34
N ARG A 518 8.35 19.80 9.31
CA ARG A 518 9.76 20.18 9.31
C ARG A 518 10.64 19.30 8.44
N VAL A 519 10.24 18.07 8.13
CA VAL A 519 10.94 17.19 7.18
C VAL A 519 11.17 17.87 5.83
N GLY A 520 10.33 18.80 5.46
CA GLY A 520 10.52 19.68 4.29
C GLY A 520 11.33 20.95 4.55
N ALA A 521 11.43 21.46 5.78
CA ALA A 521 11.86 22.82 6.06
C ALA A 521 13.29 22.97 6.61
N GLU A 522 13.89 21.95 7.21
CA GLU A 522 15.09 22.14 8.03
C GLU A 522 16.41 21.69 7.45
N VAL A 523 16.45 21.25 6.20
CA VAL A 523 17.74 20.89 5.63
C VAL A 523 18.34 22.06 4.92
N SER A 524 19.16 22.83 5.63
CA SER A 524 20.02 23.83 5.06
C SER A 524 21.10 23.16 4.17
N GLY A 525 21.28 23.69 2.99
CA GLY A 525 22.44 23.62 2.12
C GLY A 525 23.03 22.24 1.80
N SER A 526 23.48 21.49 2.74
CA SER A 526 24.23 20.24 2.48
C SER A 526 23.38 18.98 2.26
N GLY A 527 22.08 19.10 2.34
CA GLY A 527 21.21 17.96 2.07
C GLY A 527 21.34 16.75 3.02
N SER A 528 22.03 16.92 4.13
CA SER A 528 22.51 15.80 4.94
C SER A 528 21.49 15.21 5.93
N ARG A 529 20.38 15.86 6.18
CA ARG A 529 19.34 15.29 7.02
C ARG A 529 18.09 14.97 6.19
N VAL A 530 18.10 13.81 5.63
CA VAL A 530 16.88 13.07 5.37
C VAL A 530 16.17 12.94 6.69
N PHE A 531 14.87 12.93 6.67
CA PHE A 531 14.09 12.43 7.78
C PHE A 531 14.73 11.13 8.23
N ASP A 532 15.38 11.20 9.39
CA ASP A 532 16.11 10.06 9.91
C ASP A 532 15.09 9.12 10.57
N ALA A 533 14.62 8.17 9.78
CA ALA A 533 13.78 7.09 10.26
C ALA A 533 14.45 6.27 11.39
N GLY A 534 15.77 6.42 11.58
CA GLY A 534 16.51 5.81 12.68
C GLY A 534 16.19 6.39 14.07
N LEU A 535 15.54 7.55 14.16
CA LEU A 535 15.15 8.14 15.45
C LEU A 535 13.81 7.61 15.98
N GLN A 536 13.04 6.85 15.19
CA GLN A 536 11.82 6.20 15.65
C GLN A 536 12.13 4.76 16.06
N PRO A 537 11.49 4.25 17.14
CA PRO A 537 11.62 2.84 17.48
C PRO A 537 11.16 1.99 16.28
N THR A 538 11.98 1.00 15.92
CA THR A 538 11.61 0.03 14.88
C THR A 538 10.37 -0.73 15.32
N CYS A 539 9.39 -0.87 14.43
CA CYS A 539 8.22 -1.68 14.67
C CYS A 539 8.56 -3.16 14.44
N ASP A 540 8.28 -4.00 15.42
CA ASP A 540 8.51 -5.44 15.32
C ASP A 540 7.28 -6.23 14.84
N LEU A 541 6.10 -5.60 14.83
CA LEU A 541 4.83 -6.24 14.52
C LEU A 541 4.09 -5.52 13.39
N PHE A 542 3.73 -6.28 12.35
CA PHE A 542 2.97 -5.82 11.20
C PHE A 542 1.71 -6.67 11.09
N LEU A 543 0.55 -6.10 11.41
CA LEU A 543 -0.75 -6.77 11.37
C LEU A 543 -1.50 -6.44 10.08
N LEU A 544 -1.83 -7.47 9.30
CA LEU A 544 -2.72 -7.38 8.17
C LEU A 544 -4.04 -8.09 8.49
N GLU A 545 -5.13 -7.37 8.45
CA GLU A 545 -6.47 -7.93 8.50
C GLU A 545 -6.92 -8.29 7.08
N ILE A 546 -7.38 -9.50 6.90
CA ILE A 546 -7.92 -9.99 5.64
C ILE A 546 -9.40 -10.28 5.81
N ALA A 547 -10.21 -9.63 4.98
CA ALA A 547 -11.65 -9.87 4.90
C ALA A 547 -11.99 -10.49 3.54
N ARG A 548 -12.59 -11.68 3.58
CA ARG A 548 -13.10 -12.40 2.42
C ARG A 548 -14.60 -12.70 2.61
N PRO A 549 -15.35 -12.92 1.53
CA PRO A 549 -16.78 -13.23 1.66
C PRO A 549 -17.08 -14.45 2.52
N PHE A 550 -16.16 -15.42 2.59
CA PHE A 550 -16.32 -16.67 3.32
C PHE A 550 -15.70 -16.66 4.72
N GLU A 551 -14.72 -15.79 4.99
CA GLU A 551 -14.04 -15.74 6.30
C GLU A 551 -13.16 -14.47 6.41
N ASP A 552 -13.02 -13.99 7.65
CA ASP A 552 -12.03 -12.97 8.02
C ASP A 552 -10.94 -13.62 8.88
N TRP A 553 -9.68 -13.21 8.68
CA TRP A 553 -8.55 -13.65 9.50
C TRP A 553 -7.46 -12.61 9.58
N MET A 554 -6.47 -12.86 10.41
CA MET A 554 -5.33 -11.98 10.60
C MET A 554 -4.02 -12.65 10.22
N VAL A 555 -3.10 -11.85 9.69
CA VAL A 555 -1.71 -12.23 9.44
C VAL A 555 -0.82 -11.26 10.18
N LEU A 556 -0.03 -11.79 11.11
CA LEU A 556 0.91 -11.02 11.90
C LEU A 556 2.34 -11.30 11.44
N GLY A 557 2.98 -10.32 10.82
CA GLY A 557 4.43 -10.34 10.54
C GLY A 557 5.19 -9.91 11.78
N ARG A 558 6.05 -10.78 12.30
CA ARG A 558 6.94 -10.51 13.42
C ARG A 558 8.38 -10.47 12.96
N THR A 559 9.08 -9.36 13.20
CA THR A 559 10.43 -9.08 12.68
C THR A 559 11.48 -8.88 13.76
N GLY A 560 11.10 -9.00 15.02
CA GLY A 560 11.94 -8.90 16.21
C GLY A 560 11.35 -9.64 17.39
N GLU A 561 12.05 -9.67 18.50
CA GLU A 561 11.68 -10.43 19.70
C GLU A 561 11.33 -9.54 20.91
N SER A 562 11.00 -8.27 20.67
CA SER A 562 10.60 -7.34 21.73
C SER A 562 9.30 -7.76 22.41
N VAL A 563 8.42 -8.43 21.66
CA VAL A 563 7.13 -8.94 22.15
C VAL A 563 7.22 -10.47 22.30
N ARG A 564 7.08 -10.94 23.54
CA ARG A 564 7.19 -12.36 23.90
C ARG A 564 5.85 -13.06 23.98
N GLU A 565 4.78 -12.32 24.26
CA GLU A 565 3.41 -12.82 24.35
C GLU A 565 2.50 -11.84 23.61
N ILE A 566 1.62 -12.38 22.79
CA ILE A 566 0.69 -11.61 21.96
C ILE A 566 -0.71 -11.83 22.48
N GLN A 567 -1.35 -10.76 22.96
CA GLN A 567 -2.74 -10.78 23.43
C GLN A 567 -3.70 -10.63 22.25
N PHE A 568 -4.67 -11.49 22.11
CA PHE A 568 -5.66 -11.43 21.03
C PHE A 568 -6.52 -10.15 21.09
N ALA A 569 -6.78 -9.66 22.29
CA ALA A 569 -7.47 -8.37 22.47
C ALA A 569 -6.70 -7.19 21.86
N ASP A 570 -5.36 -7.21 21.86
CA ASP A 570 -4.55 -6.18 21.23
C ASP A 570 -4.61 -6.24 19.69
N LEU A 571 -4.91 -7.41 19.15
CA LEU A 571 -5.14 -7.60 17.71
C LEU A 571 -6.60 -7.28 17.29
N GLY A 572 -7.50 -7.04 18.25
CA GLY A 572 -8.92 -6.83 18.01
C GLY A 572 -9.71 -8.11 17.76
N LEU A 573 -9.22 -9.22 18.28
CA LEU A 573 -9.92 -10.50 18.26
C LEU A 573 -10.85 -10.62 19.46
N ASP A 574 -11.94 -11.38 19.29
CA ASP A 574 -12.93 -11.63 20.35
C ASP A 574 -12.33 -12.54 21.43
N PRO A 575 -12.19 -12.08 22.69
CA PRO A 575 -11.62 -12.87 23.76
C PRO A 575 -12.51 -14.05 24.20
N GLY A 576 -13.74 -14.13 23.72
CA GLY A 576 -14.67 -15.26 23.95
C GLY A 576 -14.49 -16.42 22.96
N LYS A 577 -13.59 -16.30 22.00
CA LYS A 577 -13.36 -17.28 20.95
C LYS A 577 -11.98 -17.90 21.03
N GLU A 578 -11.86 -19.09 20.47
CA GLU A 578 -10.59 -19.81 20.34
C GLU A 578 -10.05 -19.66 18.93
N TYR A 579 -8.73 -19.47 18.80
CA TYR A 579 -8.07 -19.23 17.52
C TYR A 579 -6.92 -20.19 17.31
N PHE A 580 -6.81 -20.74 16.10
CA PHE A 580 -5.63 -21.42 15.62
C PHE A 580 -4.56 -20.40 15.21
N VAL A 581 -3.29 -20.73 15.53
CA VAL A 581 -2.13 -19.98 15.07
C VAL A 581 -1.24 -20.89 14.23
N PHE A 582 -0.99 -20.50 12.98
CA PHE A 582 -0.14 -21.22 12.03
C PHE A 582 1.04 -20.34 11.62
N GLU A 583 2.25 -20.89 11.63
CA GLU A 583 3.45 -20.19 11.18
C GLU A 583 3.80 -20.59 9.74
N PHE A 584 3.79 -19.63 8.84
CA PHE A 584 3.87 -19.83 7.40
C PHE A 584 5.23 -20.35 6.93
N TRP A 585 6.36 -19.77 7.40
CA TRP A 585 7.68 -20.15 6.90
C TRP A 585 8.07 -21.56 7.30
N THR A 586 7.81 -21.94 8.54
CA THR A 586 8.12 -23.28 9.09
C THR A 586 7.02 -24.29 8.81
N ARG A 587 5.86 -23.84 8.25
CA ARG A 587 4.71 -24.70 7.93
C ARG A 587 4.12 -25.42 9.15
N ARG A 588 4.13 -24.79 10.31
CA ARG A 588 3.74 -25.41 11.58
C ARG A 588 2.48 -24.81 12.16
N LEU A 589 1.59 -25.68 12.59
CA LEU A 589 0.49 -25.31 13.49
C LEU A 589 1.06 -25.17 14.91
N LEU A 590 1.05 -23.94 15.47
CA LEU A 590 1.55 -23.68 16.82
C LEU A 590 0.55 -24.15 17.90
N GLY A 591 -0.72 -24.26 17.56
CA GLY A 591 -1.80 -24.72 18.43
C GLY A 591 -3.08 -23.90 18.31
N SER A 592 -4.00 -24.11 19.23
CA SER A 592 -5.19 -23.29 19.45
C SER A 592 -5.13 -22.60 20.81
N PHE A 593 -5.58 -21.34 20.85
CA PHE A 593 -5.41 -20.46 22.01
C PHE A 593 -6.68 -19.61 22.23
N LEU A 594 -6.96 -19.25 23.49
CA LEU A 594 -8.15 -18.48 23.87
C LEU A 594 -7.87 -16.97 23.99
N THR A 595 -6.82 -16.59 24.70
CA THR A 595 -6.60 -15.18 25.07
C THR A 595 -5.28 -14.63 24.53
N SER A 596 -4.25 -15.44 24.50
CA SER A 596 -2.90 -15.07 24.11
C SER A 596 -2.09 -16.26 23.64
N PHE A 597 -0.97 -16.02 22.99
CA PHE A 597 0.01 -17.04 22.67
C PHE A 597 1.44 -16.47 22.68
N ALA A 598 2.40 -17.36 22.94
CA ALA A 598 3.81 -17.05 22.84
C ALA A 598 4.34 -17.59 21.50
N PRO A 599 4.82 -16.72 20.58
CA PRO A 599 5.24 -17.15 19.24
C PRO A 599 6.59 -17.90 19.23
N GLY A 600 7.30 -17.95 20.35
CA GLY A 600 8.63 -18.56 20.46
C GLY A 600 9.74 -17.69 19.85
N PRO A 601 10.99 -18.20 19.79
CA PRO A 601 12.10 -17.50 19.16
C PRO A 601 11.95 -17.45 17.64
N LEU A 602 12.57 -16.47 17.01
CA LEU A 602 12.71 -16.42 15.55
C LEU A 602 13.64 -17.51 15.05
N ASP A 603 13.23 -18.19 14.00
CA ASP A 603 14.11 -19.14 13.31
C ASP A 603 15.28 -18.39 12.67
N PRO A 604 16.55 -18.86 12.85
CA PRO A 604 17.73 -18.19 12.33
C PRO A 604 17.76 -18.03 10.80
N LEU A 605 17.12 -18.95 10.06
CA LEU A 605 17.03 -18.90 8.61
C LEU A 605 16.06 -17.80 8.16
N TYR A 606 14.88 -17.75 8.78
CA TYR A 606 13.81 -16.84 8.36
C TYR A 606 13.92 -15.45 9.00
N ARG A 607 14.50 -15.34 10.18
CA ARG A 607 14.67 -14.08 10.95
C ARG A 607 13.39 -13.25 11.07
N SER A 608 12.24 -13.91 10.82
CA SER A 608 10.90 -13.37 10.88
C SER A 608 9.91 -14.51 11.03
N GLN A 609 8.67 -14.16 11.40
CA GLN A 609 7.53 -15.09 11.41
C GLN A 609 6.37 -14.45 10.68
N ALA A 610 5.65 -15.24 9.89
CA ALA A 610 4.35 -14.92 9.32
C ALA A 610 3.28 -15.78 10.01
N LEU A 611 2.64 -15.20 11.02
CA LEU A 611 1.68 -15.89 11.88
C LEU A 611 0.26 -15.63 11.40
N VAL A 612 -0.41 -16.69 10.99
CA VAL A 612 -1.82 -16.63 10.57
C VAL A 612 -2.70 -17.03 11.74
N ILE A 613 -3.70 -16.20 12.01
CA ILE A 613 -4.60 -16.36 13.16
C ILE A 613 -6.02 -16.48 12.62
N ARG A 614 -6.63 -17.66 12.75
CA ARG A 614 -8.00 -17.96 12.32
C ARG A 614 -8.85 -18.47 13.46
N GLU A 615 -10.11 -18.05 13.49
CA GLU A 615 -11.09 -18.57 14.44
C GLU A 615 -11.24 -20.08 14.28
N ARG A 616 -11.16 -20.82 15.38
CA ARG A 616 -11.39 -22.26 15.40
C ARG A 616 -12.86 -22.57 15.13
N LYS A 617 -13.13 -23.41 14.13
CA LYS A 617 -14.46 -23.88 13.79
C LYS A 617 -14.71 -25.27 14.40
N PRO A 618 -15.98 -25.65 14.66
CA PRO A 618 -16.33 -26.99 15.16
C PRO A 618 -16.25 -28.09 14.07
N HIS A 619 -15.84 -27.74 12.87
CA HIS A 619 -15.74 -28.63 11.72
C HIS A 619 -14.36 -28.43 11.02
N PRO A 620 -13.96 -29.33 10.10
CA PRO A 620 -12.76 -29.13 9.31
C PRO A 620 -12.74 -27.79 8.58
N GLN A 621 -11.58 -27.12 8.56
CA GLN A 621 -11.39 -25.80 7.94
C GLN A 621 -10.02 -25.65 7.32
N VAL A 622 -9.89 -24.73 6.34
CA VAL A 622 -8.60 -24.31 5.82
C VAL A 622 -7.93 -23.42 6.86
N ILE A 623 -6.70 -23.75 7.27
CA ILE A 623 -5.91 -22.89 8.15
C ILE A 623 -4.93 -22.03 7.36
N ALA A 624 -4.36 -22.57 6.28
CA ALA A 624 -3.37 -21.90 5.46
C ALA A 624 -3.29 -22.49 4.05
N THR A 625 -2.71 -21.73 3.14
CA THR A 625 -2.22 -22.19 1.84
C THR A 625 -0.76 -21.79 1.67
N SER A 626 -0.01 -22.46 0.79
CA SER A 626 1.42 -22.21 0.61
C SER A 626 1.76 -21.12 -0.39
N ARG A 627 0.78 -20.63 -1.16
CA ARG A 627 1.03 -19.75 -2.32
C ARG A 627 1.53 -18.35 -1.90
N HIS A 628 1.01 -17.82 -0.81
CA HIS A 628 1.28 -16.45 -0.38
C HIS A 628 1.33 -16.33 1.13
N VAL A 629 2.16 -15.42 1.66
CA VAL A 629 2.33 -15.16 3.11
C VAL A 629 1.01 -14.84 3.84
N THR A 630 -0.02 -14.48 3.12
CA THR A 630 -1.36 -14.24 3.67
C THR A 630 -2.20 -15.49 3.86
N CYS A 631 -1.68 -16.68 3.51
CA CYS A 631 -2.33 -17.98 3.69
C CYS A 631 -3.77 -18.03 3.16
N GLY A 632 -3.90 -17.74 1.87
CA GLY A 632 -5.19 -17.73 1.18
C GLY A 632 -5.73 -16.32 0.84
N GLY A 633 -5.10 -15.24 1.32
CA GLY A 633 -5.54 -13.87 1.03
C GLY A 633 -5.42 -13.47 -0.45
N VAL A 634 -4.61 -14.17 -1.22
CA VAL A 634 -4.40 -13.94 -2.66
C VAL A 634 -5.01 -15.05 -3.49
N ASP A 635 -4.87 -16.28 -3.04
CA ASP A 635 -5.06 -17.48 -3.84
C ASP A 635 -6.33 -18.27 -3.50
N LEU A 636 -6.88 -18.16 -2.29
CA LEU A 636 -8.12 -18.83 -1.90
C LEU A 636 -9.33 -17.92 -2.23
N ALA A 637 -10.03 -18.22 -3.30
CA ALA A 637 -11.19 -17.45 -3.75
C ALA A 637 -12.46 -17.83 -3.00
N GLU A 638 -12.62 -19.11 -2.67
CA GLU A 638 -13.78 -19.67 -1.97
C GLU A 638 -13.34 -20.77 -1.01
N ALA A 639 -14.00 -20.87 0.15
CA ALA A 639 -13.94 -22.00 1.05
C ALA A 639 -15.31 -22.19 1.70
N ARG A 640 -15.86 -23.40 1.66
CA ARG A 640 -17.20 -23.70 2.17
C ARG A 640 -17.23 -25.08 2.81
N TRP A 641 -17.85 -25.15 3.99
CA TRP A 641 -18.18 -26.41 4.64
C TRP A 641 -19.67 -26.69 4.49
N GLU A 642 -20.04 -27.87 3.96
CA GLU A 642 -21.41 -28.30 3.80
C GLU A 642 -21.48 -29.83 3.77
N ASP A 643 -22.39 -30.42 4.51
CA ASP A 643 -22.71 -31.87 4.48
C ASP A 643 -21.50 -32.80 4.57
N GLY A 644 -20.55 -32.50 5.48
CA GLY A 644 -19.34 -33.30 5.66
C GLY A 644 -18.27 -33.08 4.61
N THR A 645 -18.44 -32.09 3.74
CA THR A 645 -17.49 -31.76 2.68
C THR A 645 -16.98 -30.35 2.86
N LEU A 646 -15.66 -30.19 2.88
CA LEU A 646 -14.98 -28.91 2.73
C LEU A 646 -14.55 -28.72 1.29
N SER A 647 -15.12 -27.75 0.62
CA SER A 647 -14.80 -27.41 -0.78
C SER A 647 -14.17 -26.04 -0.88
N GLY A 648 -13.37 -25.81 -1.91
CA GLY A 648 -12.74 -24.53 -2.17
C GLY A 648 -12.34 -24.32 -3.62
N ARG A 649 -11.99 -23.07 -3.89
CA ARG A 649 -11.46 -22.65 -5.19
C ARG A 649 -10.17 -21.88 -4.97
N SER A 650 -9.09 -22.32 -5.63
CA SER A 650 -7.76 -21.75 -5.46
C SER A 650 -7.12 -21.31 -6.77
N LEU A 651 -6.35 -20.23 -6.73
CA LEU A 651 -5.50 -19.77 -7.84
C LEU A 651 -4.10 -20.37 -7.68
N VAL A 652 -3.67 -21.14 -8.66
CA VAL A 652 -2.39 -21.85 -8.66
C VAL A 652 -1.47 -21.38 -9.78
N VAL A 653 -0.17 -21.61 -9.62
CA VAL A 653 0.88 -21.29 -10.61
C VAL A 653 1.50 -22.60 -11.12
N ALA A 654 1.64 -22.72 -12.45
CA ALA A 654 2.23 -23.89 -13.10
C ALA A 654 3.62 -24.21 -12.54
N GLY A 655 3.85 -25.46 -12.16
CA GLY A 655 5.12 -25.95 -11.64
C GLY A 655 5.47 -25.48 -10.22
N ASP A 656 4.58 -24.69 -9.55
CA ASP A 656 4.74 -24.31 -8.16
C ASP A 656 3.90 -25.22 -7.25
N PRO A 657 4.51 -26.03 -6.37
CA PRO A 657 3.74 -26.88 -5.46
C PRO A 657 2.80 -26.08 -4.60
N TYR A 658 1.53 -26.46 -4.59
CA TYR A 658 0.49 -25.77 -3.84
C TYR A 658 -0.01 -26.64 -2.68
N ASP A 659 0.33 -26.26 -1.47
CA ASP A 659 -0.13 -26.94 -0.26
C ASP A 659 -1.37 -26.27 0.30
N ILE A 660 -2.39 -27.09 0.64
CA ILE A 660 -3.56 -26.68 1.42
C ILE A 660 -3.43 -27.34 2.80
N TYR A 661 -3.45 -26.52 3.84
CA TYR A 661 -3.37 -26.97 5.22
C TYR A 661 -4.77 -26.93 5.84
N LEU A 662 -5.24 -28.08 6.29
CA LEU A 662 -6.56 -28.25 6.91
C LEU A 662 -6.40 -28.59 8.38
N THR A 663 -7.16 -27.92 9.25
CA THR A 663 -7.33 -28.39 10.64
C THR A 663 -8.57 -29.25 10.74
N VAL A 664 -8.41 -30.42 11.38
CA VAL A 664 -9.46 -31.44 11.50
C VAL A 664 -9.76 -31.66 12.99
N PRO A 665 -10.91 -31.19 13.48
CA PRO A 665 -11.30 -31.42 14.86
C PRO A 665 -11.46 -32.92 15.21
N GLU A 666 -11.32 -33.23 16.49
CA GLU A 666 -11.57 -34.58 16.98
C GLU A 666 -12.95 -35.08 16.56
N GLY A 667 -13.04 -36.36 16.19
CA GLY A 667 -14.27 -36.96 15.67
C GLY A 667 -14.39 -36.94 14.15
N TYR A 668 -13.67 -36.05 13.46
CA TYR A 668 -13.63 -36.04 11.97
C TYR A 668 -12.46 -36.85 11.42
N ARG A 669 -12.70 -37.51 10.30
CA ARG A 669 -11.70 -38.24 9.54
C ARG A 669 -11.83 -37.89 8.05
N LEU A 670 -10.70 -37.52 7.43
CA LEU A 670 -10.64 -37.34 5.96
C LEU A 670 -10.82 -38.70 5.28
N GLU A 671 -11.80 -38.82 4.38
CA GLU A 671 -12.06 -39.99 3.56
C GLU A 671 -11.41 -39.88 2.18
N GLY A 672 -11.41 -38.70 1.60
CA GLY A 672 -10.83 -38.45 0.28
C GLY A 672 -10.69 -36.97 -0.03
N PHE A 673 -9.75 -36.66 -0.92
CA PHE A 673 -9.55 -35.35 -1.48
C PHE A 673 -9.55 -35.43 -3.01
N GLU A 674 -10.26 -34.54 -3.64
CA GLU A 674 -10.41 -34.48 -5.09
C GLU A 674 -10.07 -33.08 -5.59
N CYS A 675 -9.27 -33.00 -6.67
CA CYS A 675 -8.99 -31.76 -7.40
C CYS A 675 -9.04 -32.07 -8.90
N PRO A 676 -10.17 -31.81 -9.57
CA PRO A 676 -10.29 -32.08 -11.01
C PRO A 676 -9.20 -31.37 -11.80
N GLY A 677 -8.45 -32.12 -12.62
CA GLY A 677 -7.34 -31.60 -13.43
C GLY A 677 -5.96 -31.69 -12.78
N ILE A 678 -5.86 -32.05 -11.49
CA ILE A 678 -4.58 -32.34 -10.82
C ILE A 678 -4.68 -33.75 -10.24
N PRO A 679 -4.10 -34.76 -10.88
CA PRO A 679 -4.14 -36.13 -10.38
C PRO A 679 -3.22 -36.33 -9.18
N ASP A 680 -3.52 -37.32 -8.37
CA ASP A 680 -2.70 -37.86 -7.28
C ASP A 680 -2.23 -36.81 -6.25
N PRO A 681 -3.15 -36.10 -5.58
CA PRO A 681 -2.76 -35.20 -4.49
C PRO A 681 -2.06 -35.96 -3.36
N GLU A 682 -0.92 -35.46 -2.91
CA GLU A 682 -0.22 -36.03 -1.75
C GLU A 682 -0.92 -35.56 -0.46
N VAL A 683 -1.30 -36.52 0.39
CA VAL A 683 -1.96 -36.20 1.67
C VAL A 683 -1.11 -36.69 2.83
N GLU A 684 -0.71 -35.74 3.69
CA GLU A 684 0.03 -36.04 4.93
C GLU A 684 -0.75 -35.54 6.12
N LYS A 685 -0.72 -36.32 7.24
CA LYS A 685 -1.41 -35.98 8.48
C LYS A 685 -0.40 -35.89 9.62
N GLU A 686 -0.43 -34.75 10.33
CA GLU A 686 0.33 -34.52 11.56
C GLU A 686 -0.58 -33.97 12.66
N GLY A 687 -0.98 -34.82 13.61
CA GLY A 687 -1.92 -34.44 14.66
C GLY A 687 -3.27 -33.96 14.12
N LEU A 688 -3.63 -32.73 14.42
CA LEU A 688 -4.85 -32.07 13.92
C LEU A 688 -4.68 -31.48 12.51
N LEU A 689 -3.46 -31.43 11.99
CA LEU A 689 -3.14 -30.81 10.70
C LEU A 689 -3.10 -31.87 9.59
N ILE A 690 -3.77 -31.59 8.48
CA ILE A 690 -3.63 -32.34 7.23
C ILE A 690 -3.05 -31.39 6.20
N ARG A 691 -1.95 -31.80 5.56
CA ARG A 691 -1.41 -31.15 4.37
C ARG A 691 -1.85 -31.91 3.12
N VAL A 692 -2.43 -31.18 2.18
CA VAL A 692 -2.72 -31.69 0.84
C VAL A 692 -1.86 -30.93 -0.16
N ARG A 693 -0.97 -31.61 -0.85
CA ARG A 693 -0.09 -31.05 -1.87
C ARG A 693 -0.61 -31.33 -3.25
N LEU A 694 -0.76 -30.27 -4.03
CA LEU A 694 -1.11 -30.27 -5.44
C LEU A 694 0.11 -29.87 -6.27
N LEU A 695 0.27 -30.51 -7.45
CA LEU A 695 1.32 -30.17 -8.42
C LEU A 695 0.66 -29.66 -9.71
N PRO A 696 0.36 -28.34 -9.82
CA PRO A 696 -0.32 -27.79 -10.98
C PRO A 696 0.54 -27.86 -12.23
N GLY A 697 0.03 -28.44 -13.32
CA GLY A 697 0.68 -28.42 -14.63
C GLY A 697 0.45 -27.11 -15.40
N GLU A 698 -0.62 -26.38 -15.06
CA GLU A 698 -1.00 -25.12 -15.68
C GLU A 698 -1.35 -24.08 -14.61
N SER A 699 -1.09 -22.79 -14.92
CA SER A 699 -1.53 -21.69 -14.05
C SER A 699 -3.02 -21.41 -14.25
N GLY A 700 -3.75 -21.13 -13.18
CA GLY A 700 -5.17 -20.82 -13.25
C GLY A 700 -5.92 -21.17 -11.98
N THR A 701 -7.24 -21.21 -12.11
CA THR A 701 -8.14 -21.55 -11.00
C THR A 701 -8.44 -23.04 -10.99
N VAL A 702 -8.36 -23.65 -9.80
CA VAL A 702 -8.70 -25.04 -9.56
C VAL A 702 -9.77 -25.14 -8.47
N ASP A 703 -10.76 -25.99 -8.71
CA ASP A 703 -11.74 -26.37 -7.69
C ASP A 703 -11.27 -27.66 -7.00
N TRP A 704 -11.48 -27.75 -5.68
CA TRP A 704 -11.11 -28.92 -4.91
C TRP A 704 -12.15 -29.22 -3.83
N SER A 705 -12.20 -30.49 -3.39
CA SER A 705 -13.08 -30.92 -2.30
C SER A 705 -12.42 -31.99 -1.43
N ALA A 706 -12.67 -31.90 -0.12
CA ALA A 706 -12.24 -32.83 0.90
C ALA A 706 -13.48 -33.39 1.62
N ARG A 707 -13.70 -34.71 1.57
CA ARG A 707 -14.82 -35.38 2.25
C ARG A 707 -14.37 -35.91 3.60
N PHE A 708 -15.24 -35.72 4.59
CA PHE A 708 -14.99 -36.14 5.97
C PHE A 708 -16.17 -36.96 6.52
N THR A 709 -15.86 -38.00 7.28
CA THR A 709 -16.82 -38.67 8.15
C THR A 709 -16.72 -38.10 9.55
N ASN A 710 -17.88 -38.07 10.24
CA ASN A 710 -17.96 -37.74 11.64
C ASN A 710 -18.32 -39.00 12.45
N ASN A 711 -17.40 -39.44 13.30
CA ASN A 711 -17.57 -40.65 14.10
C ASN A 711 -18.55 -40.47 15.33
N TYR A 712 -19.06 -39.23 15.53
CA TYR A 712 -20.01 -38.96 16.61
C TYR A 712 -21.51 -39.21 16.26
N HIS A 713 -21.78 -39.60 15.00
CA HIS A 713 -23.12 -39.93 14.52
C HIS A 713 -23.29 -41.44 14.22
N GLY A 714 -22.65 -42.33 15.00
CA GLY A 714 -22.87 -43.77 15.02
C GLY A 714 -23.63 -44.20 16.23
#